data_b79623966100ad4569f367bfd2c3f97c
#
_entry.id   b79623966100ad4569f367bfd2c3f97c
#
_cell.length_a   1.000
_cell.length_b   1.000
_cell.length_c   1.000
_cell.angle_alpha   90.00
_cell.angle_beta   90.00
_cell.angle_gamma   90.00
#
_symmetry.space_group_name_H-M   'P 1'
#
loop_
_entity.id
_entity.type
_entity.pdbx_description
1 polymer ?
#
loop_
_entity_poly.entity_id
_entity_poly.type
_entity_poly.pdbx_seq_one_letter_code
_entity_poly.pdbx_strand_id
1 'polypeptide(L)'
;MIKTSTLLRLTVGTSALAVASPAAAQDAAPGERTEEIVVTAQKANQTGVTHGGRVGVLGDKAAEDVPFAIKSYNSALILNQQPQTLGQVLDNDPSVRTSYGFGNAAEQFVIRGFALAGDDIGFDGLYGITPRQLIAPELYDAVQVLNGSSAFLNGAAPGGTAIGGSVNLVPKRAGKTPLTRLTTNYTSSGHVGGSFDVSRRFGADAEWGVRINGAARRGDVAIKDEFRSAYLLGGAIDYDNGPLRLSLDVAYQKVRVDQIRPKLTLPAAITAIPRVPKADANYGQPYYFTNLRDIYGQFRAEYDLTDNALAYAAVGARDGAEDGFYSTLSLLNETTGAASVSGSRIPRTDNNEAAQAGVRVKLAAGGVTNEFNVGGSMNWLTNRNAFEFYAISAGTTSIYAPVVVPQPSRVTSRGGNLDDPFPISRTRLTSAFASDTVGFWNDRILLTGGLRLQQIVVKAYSNVTAQRTGEYRKDAITPVAGLVVKPIDHVSLYANRIEALVQGATAPVISGGLNIVNVGEVLPPFRSTQYEVGAKMNFSTVTASVSLFTTERATAIATALPGPPANAARFEASGLQRNKGIELSIQAEPVVGLRIIAGGSVIDARLRRQTNGLNEGRKVAGVPDYLINGNAEWDLPFVPALTVTGRIVHTGTQPANAANTLSLPSWTRFDLGARYVAVISDQPLTLRFGVDNLANRRYWATAFDSSRPDLLQGAPRTIKLSASIDL
;
A
#
# COMPACT_ATOMS: atom_id res chain seq x y z
N MET A 1 24.81 -41.44 2.15
CA MET A 1 24.58 -42.47 1.10
C MET A 1 23.10 -42.49 0.74
N ILE A 2 22.89 -42.52 -0.55
CA ILE A 2 21.63 -42.74 -1.29
C ILE A 2 20.68 -41.55 -1.40
N LYS A 3 20.83 -40.89 -2.55
CA LYS A 3 19.85 -40.01 -3.21
C LYS A 3 18.74 -40.85 -3.86
N THR A 4 17.53 -40.46 -3.75
CA THR A 4 16.49 -40.84 -4.72
C THR A 4 15.65 -39.60 -5.09
N SER A 5 15.87 -39.15 -6.32
CA SER A 5 15.08 -38.15 -7.02
C SER A 5 13.88 -38.84 -7.69
N THR A 6 12.66 -38.48 -7.32
CA THR A 6 11.48 -38.95 -8.03
C THR A 6 10.95 -37.79 -8.90
N LEU A 7 11.17 -37.96 -10.21
CA LEU A 7 10.56 -37.12 -11.25
C LEU A 7 9.08 -37.53 -11.40
N LEU A 8 8.16 -36.61 -11.08
CA LEU A 8 6.76 -36.74 -11.39
C LEU A 8 6.52 -36.25 -12.83
N ARG A 9 6.28 -37.18 -13.75
CA ARG A 9 5.81 -36.85 -15.12
C ARG A 9 4.32 -36.56 -15.08
N LEU A 10 3.92 -35.31 -15.29
CA LEU A 10 2.52 -34.94 -15.57
C LEU A 10 2.21 -35.28 -17.03
N THR A 11 1.40 -36.31 -17.26
CA THR A 11 0.73 -36.56 -18.54
C THR A 11 -0.49 -35.66 -18.66
N VAL A 12 -0.42 -34.72 -19.61
CA VAL A 12 -1.57 -33.85 -19.96
C VAL A 12 -2.50 -34.68 -20.85
N GLY A 13 -3.64 -35.08 -20.28
CA GLY A 13 -4.73 -35.67 -21.04
C GLY A 13 -5.51 -34.58 -21.77
N THR A 14 -5.51 -34.60 -23.09
CA THR A 14 -6.34 -33.75 -23.93
C THR A 14 -7.79 -34.21 -23.89
N SER A 15 -8.62 -33.56 -23.09
CA SER A 15 -10.08 -33.71 -23.17
C SER A 15 -10.62 -32.67 -24.16
N ALA A 16 -11.22 -33.14 -25.25
CA ALA A 16 -11.88 -32.32 -26.23
C ALA A 16 -13.11 -31.65 -25.60
N LEU A 17 -13.09 -30.33 -25.47
CA LEU A 17 -14.29 -29.54 -25.16
C LEU A 17 -15.12 -29.36 -26.42
N ALA A 18 -16.33 -29.89 -26.42
CA ALA A 18 -17.32 -29.63 -27.43
C ALA A 18 -17.70 -28.14 -27.43
N VAL A 19 -17.46 -27.47 -28.57
CA VAL A 19 -17.85 -26.08 -28.79
C VAL A 19 -19.32 -26.10 -29.23
N ALA A 20 -20.22 -25.57 -28.37
CA ALA A 20 -21.58 -25.26 -28.79
C ALA A 20 -21.55 -24.01 -29.67
N SER A 21 -22.03 -24.14 -30.91
CA SER A 21 -22.14 -23.02 -31.88
C SER A 21 -23.18 -22.02 -31.38
N PRO A 22 -22.88 -20.71 -31.37
CA PRO A 22 -23.89 -19.68 -31.13
C PRO A 22 -24.75 -19.46 -32.34
N ALA A 23 -26.02 -19.12 -32.14
CA ALA A 23 -26.99 -18.77 -33.17
C ALA A 23 -26.50 -17.56 -33.99
N ALA A 24 -26.73 -17.62 -35.30
CA ALA A 24 -26.32 -16.60 -36.23
C ALA A 24 -26.91 -15.22 -35.94
N ALA A 25 -26.07 -14.32 -35.46
CA ALA A 25 -26.28 -12.89 -35.57
C ALA A 25 -25.90 -12.47 -36.99
N GLN A 26 -26.66 -11.55 -37.62
CA GLN A 26 -26.36 -11.01 -38.94
C GLN A 26 -24.90 -10.56 -39.02
N ASP A 27 -24.16 -11.05 -39.98
CA ASP A 27 -22.77 -10.72 -40.22
C ASP A 27 -22.63 -9.22 -40.59
N ALA A 28 -22.11 -8.44 -39.67
CA ALA A 28 -21.61 -7.10 -39.93
C ALA A 28 -20.45 -7.19 -40.95
N ALA A 29 -20.27 -6.19 -41.81
CA ALA A 29 -19.18 -6.16 -42.78
C ALA A 29 -17.83 -6.27 -42.03
N PRO A 30 -16.82 -6.95 -42.60
CA PRO A 30 -15.54 -7.19 -41.88
C PRO A 30 -14.87 -5.95 -41.29
N GLY A 31 -15.04 -4.77 -41.89
CA GLY A 31 -14.54 -3.49 -41.40
C GLY A 31 -15.28 -2.99 -40.14
N GLU A 32 -16.59 -3.06 -40.12
CA GLU A 32 -17.43 -2.63 -39.00
C GLU A 32 -17.19 -3.50 -37.78
N ARG A 33 -17.04 -4.80 -37.96
CA ARG A 33 -16.71 -5.74 -36.84
C ARG A 33 -15.34 -5.45 -36.24
N THR A 34 -14.34 -5.12 -37.07
CA THR A 34 -13.01 -4.74 -36.58
C THR A 34 -13.05 -3.44 -35.74
N GLU A 35 -13.81 -2.44 -36.22
CA GLU A 35 -13.99 -1.18 -35.47
C GLU A 35 -14.71 -1.40 -34.13
N GLU A 36 -15.74 -2.22 -34.10
CA GLU A 36 -16.45 -2.57 -32.84
C GLU A 36 -15.54 -3.26 -31.84
N ILE A 37 -14.71 -4.22 -32.29
CA ILE A 37 -13.74 -4.91 -31.47
C ILE A 37 -12.72 -3.90 -30.88
N VAL A 38 -12.21 -2.98 -31.73
CA VAL A 38 -11.25 -1.94 -31.27
C VAL A 38 -11.89 -1.03 -30.23
N VAL A 39 -13.10 -0.53 -30.46
CA VAL A 39 -13.81 0.36 -29.53
C VAL A 39 -14.08 -0.35 -28.21
N THR A 40 -14.53 -1.60 -28.25
CA THR A 40 -14.78 -2.40 -27.03
C THR A 40 -13.49 -2.65 -26.24
N ALA A 41 -12.40 -3.00 -26.93
CA ALA A 41 -11.11 -3.21 -26.30
C ALA A 41 -10.51 -1.91 -25.72
N GLN A 42 -10.68 -0.78 -26.41
CA GLN A 42 -10.28 0.53 -25.89
C GLN A 42 -11.05 0.87 -24.62
N LYS A 43 -12.36 0.65 -24.58
CA LYS A 43 -13.21 0.86 -23.41
C LYS A 43 -12.79 -0.03 -22.23
N ALA A 44 -12.49 -1.31 -22.47
CA ALA A 44 -12.01 -2.24 -21.43
C ALA A 44 -10.62 -1.86 -20.88
N ASN A 45 -9.81 -1.14 -21.65
CA ASN A 45 -8.49 -0.67 -21.29
C ASN A 45 -8.46 0.77 -20.70
N GLN A 46 -9.61 1.39 -20.45
CA GLN A 46 -9.66 2.75 -19.91
C GLN A 46 -9.14 2.81 -18.48
N THR A 47 -8.04 3.55 -18.28
CA THR A 47 -7.54 3.87 -16.96
C THR A 47 -8.54 4.77 -16.22
N GLY A 48 -8.92 4.38 -15.01
CA GLY A 48 -9.90 5.12 -14.24
C GLY A 48 -9.60 5.11 -12.74
N VAL A 49 -10.09 6.16 -12.11
CA VAL A 49 -10.17 6.26 -10.64
C VAL A 49 -11.64 6.42 -10.30
N THR A 50 -12.21 5.48 -9.57
CA THR A 50 -13.56 5.65 -9.05
C THR A 50 -13.48 6.31 -7.67
N HIS A 51 -14.37 7.25 -7.43
CA HIS A 51 -14.55 7.87 -6.14
C HIS A 51 -15.60 7.09 -5.37
N GLY A 52 -15.15 6.20 -4.49
CA GLY A 52 -15.95 5.26 -3.72
C GLY A 52 -15.21 3.95 -3.49
N GLY A 53 -15.86 3.04 -2.78
CA GLY A 53 -15.33 1.72 -2.46
C GLY A 53 -15.61 1.34 -1.02
N ARG A 54 -14.82 0.42 -0.49
CA ARG A 54 -15.02 -0.11 0.86
C ARG A 54 -14.54 0.86 1.93
N VAL A 55 -15.47 1.37 2.73
CA VAL A 55 -15.24 2.30 3.84
C VAL A 55 -15.25 1.52 5.16
N GLY A 56 -14.32 0.59 5.31
CA GLY A 56 -14.21 -0.26 6.49
C GLY A 56 -15.53 -0.94 6.86
N VAL A 57 -15.92 -0.82 8.14
CA VAL A 57 -17.15 -1.42 8.66
C VAL A 57 -18.44 -0.84 8.06
N LEU A 58 -18.42 0.36 7.50
CA LEU A 58 -19.59 0.94 6.82
C LEU A 58 -19.91 0.26 5.49
N GLY A 59 -19.01 -0.60 4.96
CA GLY A 59 -19.20 -1.33 3.71
C GLY A 59 -18.86 -0.53 2.48
N ASP A 60 -19.35 -0.98 1.32
CA ASP A 60 -19.13 -0.30 0.06
C ASP A 60 -20.05 0.92 -0.05
N LYS A 61 -19.46 2.07 -0.34
CA LYS A 61 -20.13 3.37 -0.38
C LYS A 61 -19.67 4.18 -1.58
N ALA A 62 -20.59 4.91 -2.16
CA ALA A 62 -20.27 6.00 -3.05
C ALA A 62 -19.56 7.12 -2.26
N ALA A 63 -18.61 7.81 -2.91
CA ALA A 63 -17.86 8.84 -2.21
C ALA A 63 -18.74 10.01 -1.74
N GLU A 64 -19.78 10.35 -2.49
CA GLU A 64 -20.74 11.42 -2.17
C GLU A 64 -21.56 11.17 -0.91
N ASP A 65 -21.66 9.89 -0.47
CA ASP A 65 -22.47 9.49 0.69
C ASP A 65 -21.69 9.37 1.98
N VAL A 66 -20.37 9.54 1.92
CA VAL A 66 -19.51 9.38 3.10
C VAL A 66 -18.67 10.61 3.38
N PRO A 67 -18.47 10.96 4.67
CA PRO A 67 -17.65 12.11 5.06
C PRO A 67 -16.15 11.80 5.04
N PHE A 68 -15.67 11.00 4.07
CA PHE A 68 -14.26 10.58 3.96
C PHE A 68 -13.77 10.70 2.52
N ALA A 69 -12.47 10.99 2.35
CA ALA A 69 -11.82 10.99 1.04
C ALA A 69 -11.38 9.56 0.70
N ILE A 70 -12.03 8.94 -0.30
CA ILE A 70 -11.70 7.59 -0.79
C ILE A 70 -11.56 7.60 -2.31
N LYS A 71 -10.57 6.88 -2.82
CA LYS A 71 -10.27 6.70 -4.25
C LYS A 71 -9.95 5.23 -4.53
N SER A 72 -10.33 4.74 -5.69
CA SER A 72 -10.11 3.37 -6.12
C SER A 72 -9.51 3.36 -7.53
N TYR A 73 -8.26 2.90 -7.66
CA TYR A 73 -7.50 2.77 -8.91
C TYR A 73 -7.80 1.40 -9.52
N ASN A 74 -8.31 1.36 -10.76
CA ASN A 74 -8.78 0.13 -11.41
C ASN A 74 -7.66 -0.75 -11.98
N SER A 75 -8.00 -1.99 -12.33
CA SER A 75 -7.08 -2.97 -12.94
C SER A 75 -6.56 -2.54 -14.32
N ALA A 76 -7.29 -1.71 -15.06
CA ALA A 76 -6.81 -1.17 -16.33
C ALA A 76 -5.59 -0.24 -16.12
N LEU A 77 -5.56 0.56 -15.05
CA LEU A 77 -4.39 1.34 -14.67
C LEU A 77 -3.18 0.43 -14.41
N ILE A 78 -3.39 -0.69 -13.68
CA ILE A 78 -2.35 -1.67 -13.39
C ILE A 78 -1.81 -2.28 -14.69
N LEU A 79 -2.67 -2.70 -15.61
CA LEU A 79 -2.25 -3.25 -16.88
C LEU A 79 -1.50 -2.23 -17.76
N ASN A 80 -2.00 -1.00 -17.84
CA ASN A 80 -1.47 0.02 -18.74
C ASN A 80 -0.12 0.58 -18.26
N GLN A 81 0.05 0.78 -16.97
CA GLN A 81 1.29 1.32 -16.39
C GLN A 81 2.34 0.24 -16.09
N GLN A 82 1.94 -1.04 -16.08
CA GLN A 82 2.82 -2.19 -15.83
C GLN A 82 3.66 -2.02 -14.54
N PRO A 83 3.06 -1.68 -13.39
CA PRO A 83 3.77 -1.54 -12.13
C PRO A 83 4.26 -2.91 -11.65
N GLN A 84 5.44 -2.94 -11.04
CA GLN A 84 6.02 -4.16 -10.47
C GLN A 84 5.72 -4.33 -8.98
N THR A 85 5.36 -3.25 -8.30
CA THR A 85 4.99 -3.23 -6.89
C THR A 85 3.81 -2.29 -6.66
N LEU A 86 3.15 -2.47 -5.51
CA LEU A 86 2.08 -1.59 -5.06
C LEU A 86 2.51 -0.12 -5.01
N GLY A 87 3.76 0.16 -4.61
CA GLY A 87 4.28 1.53 -4.56
C GLY A 87 4.17 2.27 -5.88
N GLN A 88 4.39 1.59 -7.01
CA GLN A 88 4.26 2.19 -8.34
C GLN A 88 2.80 2.49 -8.73
N VAL A 89 1.82 1.74 -8.20
CA VAL A 89 0.39 2.08 -8.34
C VAL A 89 0.06 3.31 -7.51
N LEU A 90 0.53 3.34 -6.26
CA LEU A 90 0.30 4.44 -5.32
C LEU A 90 1.00 5.74 -5.72
N ASP A 91 2.02 5.71 -6.59
CA ASP A 91 2.62 6.91 -7.21
C ASP A 91 1.59 7.76 -7.99
N ASN A 92 0.41 7.24 -8.28
CA ASN A 92 -0.69 7.99 -8.90
C ASN A 92 -1.49 8.82 -7.88
N ASP A 93 -1.33 8.59 -6.59
CA ASP A 93 -2.02 9.34 -5.54
C ASP A 93 -1.13 10.47 -4.99
N PRO A 94 -1.53 11.74 -5.08
CA PRO A 94 -0.72 12.86 -4.61
C PRO A 94 -0.64 12.96 -3.07
N SER A 95 -1.38 12.15 -2.33
CA SER A 95 -1.28 12.08 -0.87
C SER A 95 -0.31 10.99 -0.39
N VAL A 96 0.14 10.11 -1.30
CA VAL A 96 0.94 8.93 -0.99
C VAL A 96 2.32 9.01 -1.63
N ARG A 97 3.31 8.51 -0.94
CA ARG A 97 4.65 8.27 -1.48
C ARG A 97 5.27 7.01 -0.88
N THR A 98 6.14 6.38 -1.62
CA THR A 98 6.97 5.28 -1.12
C THR A 98 8.16 5.84 -0.36
N SER A 99 8.35 5.43 0.89
CA SER A 99 9.52 5.80 1.71
C SER A 99 10.59 4.72 1.73
N TYR A 100 10.17 3.48 1.82
CA TYR A 100 11.00 2.30 1.63
C TYR A 100 10.42 1.45 0.50
N GLY A 101 11.28 0.77 -0.21
CA GLY A 101 10.92 -0.15 -1.25
C GLY A 101 12.02 -1.21 -1.39
N PHE A 102 12.58 -1.36 -2.57
CA PHE A 102 13.71 -2.22 -2.77
C PHE A 102 14.93 -1.78 -1.96
N GLY A 103 15.69 -2.74 -1.45
CA GLY A 103 16.88 -2.49 -0.65
C GLY A 103 16.65 -2.35 0.85
N ASN A 104 15.44 -2.61 1.30
CA ASN A 104 15.06 -2.55 2.70
C ASN A 104 14.43 -3.85 3.18
N ALA A 105 14.39 -4.01 4.50
CA ALA A 105 13.72 -5.11 5.16
C ALA A 105 12.18 -4.96 5.23
N ALA A 106 11.61 -3.84 4.76
CA ALA A 106 10.18 -3.62 4.72
C ALA A 106 9.79 -2.57 3.67
N GLU A 107 8.77 -2.83 2.87
CA GLU A 107 8.13 -1.81 2.04
C GLU A 107 7.26 -0.92 2.94
N GLN A 108 7.38 0.39 2.80
CA GLN A 108 6.65 1.35 3.60
C GLN A 108 6.21 2.54 2.76
N PHE A 109 5.00 2.98 3.01
CA PHE A 109 4.42 4.17 2.40
C PHE A 109 4.30 5.30 3.40
N VAL A 110 4.01 6.48 2.93
CA VAL A 110 3.69 7.65 3.75
C VAL A 110 2.45 8.29 3.17
N ILE A 111 1.40 8.41 3.98
CA ILE A 111 0.14 9.08 3.64
C ILE A 111 -0.05 10.26 4.57
N ARG A 112 -0.27 11.47 4.03
CA ARG A 112 -0.43 12.71 4.81
C ARG A 112 0.72 12.97 5.79
N GLY A 113 1.93 12.48 5.47
CA GLY A 113 3.11 12.63 6.32
C GLY A 113 3.22 11.62 7.48
N PHE A 114 2.38 10.58 7.51
CA PHE A 114 2.46 9.46 8.45
C PHE A 114 2.79 8.16 7.73
N ALA A 115 3.60 7.34 8.36
CA ALA A 115 3.98 6.03 7.83
C ALA A 115 2.78 5.08 7.75
N LEU A 116 2.75 4.26 6.69
CA LEU A 116 1.89 3.11 6.50
C LEU A 116 2.78 1.90 6.15
N ALA A 117 2.88 0.95 7.06
CA ALA A 117 3.61 -0.30 6.84
C ALA A 117 2.78 -1.29 6.01
N GLY A 118 3.44 -2.23 5.33
CA GLY A 118 2.76 -3.29 4.58
C GLY A 118 1.83 -4.15 5.44
N ASP A 119 2.16 -4.35 6.72
CA ASP A 119 1.29 -5.06 7.68
C ASP A 119 -0.06 -4.36 7.92
N ASP A 120 -0.19 -3.07 7.57
CA ASP A 120 -1.42 -2.28 7.74
C ASP A 120 -2.22 -2.11 6.45
N ILE A 121 -1.91 -2.88 5.41
CA ILE A 121 -2.68 -2.93 4.17
C ILE A 121 -3.80 -3.95 4.31
N GLY A 122 -4.99 -3.60 3.78
CA GLY A 122 -6.17 -4.44 3.80
C GLY A 122 -6.30 -5.32 2.55
N PHE A 123 -6.93 -6.47 2.70
CA PHE A 123 -7.34 -7.37 1.64
C PHE A 123 -8.87 -7.52 1.73
N ASP A 124 -9.58 -6.92 0.80
CA ASP A 124 -11.05 -6.84 0.76
C ASP A 124 -11.70 -6.48 2.12
N GLY A 125 -11.08 -5.54 2.84
CA GLY A 125 -11.56 -5.00 4.12
C GLY A 125 -11.07 -5.72 5.37
N LEU A 126 -10.31 -6.82 5.27
CA LEU A 126 -9.56 -7.40 6.40
C LEU A 126 -8.11 -6.91 6.38
N TYR A 127 -7.61 -6.50 7.52
CA TYR A 127 -6.26 -5.93 7.68
C TYR A 127 -5.31 -6.92 8.35
N GLY A 128 -4.00 -6.83 8.03
CA GLY A 128 -2.95 -7.67 8.60
C GLY A 128 -2.74 -9.02 7.90
N ILE A 129 -3.48 -9.31 6.83
CA ILE A 129 -3.41 -10.59 6.09
C ILE A 129 -2.86 -10.46 4.66
N THR A 130 -2.30 -9.30 4.28
CA THR A 130 -1.61 -9.10 3.00
C THR A 130 -0.12 -9.37 3.11
N PRO A 131 0.61 -9.63 2.00
CA PRO A 131 2.07 -9.60 2.01
C PRO A 131 2.59 -8.30 2.62
N ARG A 132 3.65 -8.41 3.42
CA ARG A 132 4.23 -7.26 4.12
C ARG A 132 5.09 -6.38 3.22
N GLN A 133 5.69 -6.96 2.19
CA GLN A 133 6.67 -6.29 1.34
C GLN A 133 6.45 -6.59 -0.14
N LEU A 134 6.82 -5.62 -0.98
CA LEU A 134 6.89 -5.75 -2.44
C LEU A 134 5.62 -6.40 -3.03
N ILE A 135 4.46 -5.93 -2.57
CA ILE A 135 3.16 -6.46 -3.00
C ILE A 135 3.03 -6.29 -4.51
N ALA A 136 2.84 -7.41 -5.19
CA ALA A 136 2.66 -7.43 -6.64
C ALA A 136 1.20 -7.09 -7.00
N PRO A 137 0.94 -6.07 -7.82
CA PRO A 137 -0.41 -5.57 -8.04
C PRO A 137 -1.24 -6.40 -9.01
N GLU A 138 -0.66 -7.34 -9.74
CA GLU A 138 -1.34 -8.11 -10.80
C GLU A 138 -2.52 -8.97 -10.30
N LEU A 139 -2.52 -9.32 -9.01
CA LEU A 139 -3.58 -10.15 -8.40
C LEU A 139 -4.85 -9.38 -8.04
N TYR A 140 -4.83 -8.04 -8.17
CA TYR A 140 -5.92 -7.19 -7.68
C TYR A 140 -6.68 -6.53 -8.82
N ASP A 141 -7.99 -6.37 -8.60
CA ASP A 141 -8.89 -5.66 -9.50
C ASP A 141 -8.88 -4.15 -9.25
N ALA A 142 -8.67 -3.77 -7.98
CA ALA A 142 -8.51 -2.37 -7.61
C ALA A 142 -7.59 -2.19 -6.40
N VAL A 143 -6.98 -1.00 -6.34
CA VAL A 143 -6.25 -0.50 -5.18
C VAL A 143 -7.00 0.72 -4.64
N GLN A 144 -7.53 0.60 -3.43
CA GLN A 144 -8.31 1.66 -2.78
C GLN A 144 -7.45 2.39 -1.78
N VAL A 145 -7.52 3.71 -1.77
CA VAL A 145 -6.84 4.60 -0.81
C VAL A 145 -7.90 5.39 -0.06
N LEU A 146 -7.96 5.18 1.23
CA LEU A 146 -8.75 5.98 2.17
C LEU A 146 -7.83 6.95 2.90
N ASN A 147 -7.96 8.23 2.64
CA ASN A 147 -7.14 9.25 3.26
C ASN A 147 -7.66 9.59 4.67
N GLY A 148 -6.74 9.70 5.62
CA GLY A 148 -7.04 10.07 7.00
C GLY A 148 -7.16 8.91 7.97
N SER A 149 -7.34 9.26 9.23
CA SER A 149 -7.46 8.32 10.35
C SER A 149 -8.63 7.35 10.15
N SER A 150 -8.47 6.08 10.57
CA SER A 150 -9.45 5.02 10.24
C SER A 150 -9.71 4.02 11.38
N ALA A 151 -9.36 4.33 12.64
CA ALA A 151 -9.48 3.35 13.72
C ALA A 151 -10.93 2.96 14.07
N PHE A 152 -11.91 3.82 13.80
CA PHE A 152 -13.31 3.41 13.85
C PHE A 152 -13.64 2.45 12.69
N LEU A 153 -13.21 2.78 11.48
CA LEU A 153 -13.56 2.06 10.25
C LEU A 153 -12.88 0.68 10.18
N ASN A 154 -11.59 0.63 10.48
CA ASN A 154 -10.75 -0.56 10.23
C ASN A 154 -10.27 -1.25 11.53
N GLY A 155 -10.43 -0.61 12.69
CA GLY A 155 -9.85 -1.04 13.95
C GLY A 155 -8.45 -0.45 14.19
N ALA A 156 -7.82 -0.88 15.29
CA ALA A 156 -6.42 -0.59 15.56
C ALA A 156 -5.56 -1.24 14.47
N ALA A 157 -4.55 -0.50 14.01
CA ALA A 157 -3.67 -0.93 12.94
C ALA A 157 -2.81 -2.14 13.36
N PRO A 158 -2.84 -3.28 12.64
CA PRO A 158 -2.08 -4.48 12.98
C PRO A 158 -0.57 -4.26 13.04
N GLY A 159 -0.02 -3.48 12.10
CA GLY A 159 1.39 -3.09 12.04
C GLY A 159 1.74 -1.86 12.91
N GLY A 160 0.76 -1.26 13.57
CA GLY A 160 0.96 -0.11 14.45
C GLY A 160 1.22 1.21 13.75
N THR A 161 0.81 1.35 12.49
CA THR A 161 0.91 2.57 11.68
C THR A 161 -0.47 3.04 11.21
N ALA A 162 -0.72 3.34 9.94
CA ALA A 162 -2.03 3.71 9.38
C ALA A 162 -2.74 4.90 10.05
N ILE A 163 -1.97 5.94 10.42
CA ILE A 163 -2.50 7.16 11.04
C ILE A 163 -3.03 8.13 9.99
N GLY A 164 -2.30 8.28 8.89
CA GLY A 164 -2.60 9.23 7.82
C GLY A 164 -3.53 8.71 6.73
N GLY A 165 -3.81 7.40 6.72
CA GLY A 165 -4.66 6.74 5.75
C GLY A 165 -4.50 5.24 5.78
N SER A 166 -5.29 4.55 4.96
CA SER A 166 -5.21 3.11 4.75
C SER A 166 -5.31 2.76 3.27
N VAL A 167 -4.73 1.64 2.90
CA VAL A 167 -4.85 1.06 1.55
C VAL A 167 -5.58 -0.27 1.67
N ASN A 168 -6.51 -0.53 0.75
CA ASN A 168 -7.25 -1.79 0.65
C ASN A 168 -7.10 -2.36 -0.76
N LEU A 169 -6.76 -3.62 -0.85
CA LEU A 169 -6.58 -4.36 -2.10
C LEU A 169 -7.84 -5.18 -2.38
N VAL A 170 -8.45 -4.96 -3.54
CA VAL A 170 -9.65 -5.69 -3.97
C VAL A 170 -9.22 -6.85 -4.85
N PRO A 171 -9.48 -8.11 -4.47
CA PRO A 171 -9.12 -9.27 -5.27
C PRO A 171 -9.91 -9.33 -6.57
N LYS A 172 -9.33 -9.97 -7.59
CA LYS A 172 -10.00 -10.25 -8.86
C LYS A 172 -11.01 -11.38 -8.68
N ARG A 173 -12.28 -11.14 -9.01
CA ARG A 173 -13.36 -12.13 -9.04
C ARG A 173 -13.97 -12.21 -10.44
N ALA A 174 -14.75 -13.25 -10.71
CA ALA A 174 -15.35 -13.45 -12.02
C ALA A 174 -16.39 -12.37 -12.33
N GLY A 175 -16.15 -11.66 -13.45
CA GLY A 175 -17.12 -10.71 -14.00
C GLY A 175 -18.26 -11.43 -14.75
N LYS A 176 -19.27 -10.67 -15.17
CA LYS A 176 -20.38 -11.21 -15.98
C LYS A 176 -19.91 -11.69 -17.34
N THR A 177 -18.92 -11.03 -17.93
CA THR A 177 -18.32 -11.41 -19.21
C THR A 177 -17.19 -12.41 -19.00
N PRO A 178 -17.16 -13.55 -19.71
CA PRO A 178 -16.04 -14.46 -19.70
C PRO A 178 -14.74 -13.75 -20.09
N LEU A 179 -13.63 -14.11 -19.45
CA LEU A 179 -12.32 -13.56 -19.75
C LEU A 179 -11.31 -14.71 -19.91
N THR A 180 -10.53 -14.67 -20.96
CA THR A 180 -9.25 -15.41 -21.07
C THR A 180 -8.22 -14.46 -21.62
N ARG A 181 -7.37 -13.93 -20.75
CA ARG A 181 -6.30 -12.99 -21.14
C ARG A 181 -4.95 -13.62 -20.92
N LEU A 182 -4.10 -13.55 -21.96
CA LEU A 182 -2.68 -13.87 -21.86
C LEU A 182 -1.88 -12.60 -22.12
N THR A 183 -0.86 -12.36 -21.33
CA THR A 183 0.01 -11.18 -21.46
C THR A 183 1.47 -11.61 -21.39
N THR A 184 2.29 -11.07 -22.29
CA THR A 184 3.75 -11.12 -22.20
C THR A 184 4.28 -9.72 -21.92
N ASN A 185 5.38 -9.62 -21.17
CA ASN A 185 5.99 -8.34 -20.83
C ASN A 185 7.51 -8.38 -20.88
N TYR A 186 8.08 -7.23 -21.16
CA TYR A 186 9.50 -6.94 -21.12
C TYR A 186 9.72 -5.61 -20.41
N THR A 187 10.68 -5.57 -19.51
CA THR A 187 11.18 -4.34 -18.89
C THR A 187 12.68 -4.26 -19.13
N SER A 188 13.21 -3.06 -19.32
CA SER A 188 14.62 -2.82 -19.72
C SER A 188 15.62 -3.65 -18.91
N SER A 189 16.72 -3.97 -19.59
CA SER A 189 17.85 -4.82 -19.14
C SER A 189 17.59 -6.32 -19.14
N GLY A 190 16.45 -6.78 -19.64
CA GLY A 190 16.18 -8.21 -19.81
C GLY A 190 15.24 -8.81 -18.77
N HIS A 191 14.49 -8.00 -18.04
CA HIS A 191 13.43 -8.49 -17.16
C HIS A 191 12.19 -8.85 -18.00
N VAL A 192 11.96 -10.13 -18.17
CA VAL A 192 10.88 -10.69 -18.99
C VAL A 192 9.86 -11.45 -18.15
N GLY A 193 8.65 -11.53 -18.62
CA GLY A 193 7.62 -12.29 -17.94
C GLY A 193 6.34 -12.46 -18.74
N GLY A 194 5.39 -13.11 -18.11
CA GLY A 194 4.04 -13.27 -18.63
C GLY A 194 3.03 -13.44 -17.51
N SER A 195 1.78 -13.22 -17.84
CA SER A 195 0.64 -13.43 -16.95
C SER A 195 -0.54 -14.03 -17.70
N PHE A 196 -1.42 -14.68 -16.97
CA PHE A 196 -2.70 -15.14 -17.43
C PHE A 196 -3.81 -14.69 -16.47
N ASP A 197 -5.03 -14.55 -17.01
CA ASP A 197 -6.22 -14.18 -16.25
C ASP A 197 -7.44 -14.84 -16.90
N VAL A 198 -8.02 -15.82 -16.24
CA VAL A 198 -9.14 -16.61 -16.75
C VAL A 198 -10.29 -16.53 -15.78
N SER A 199 -11.47 -16.13 -16.25
CA SER A 199 -12.68 -16.09 -15.45
C SER A 199 -13.90 -16.61 -16.21
N ARG A 200 -14.76 -17.31 -15.48
CA ARG A 200 -16.02 -17.87 -15.99
C ARG A 200 -17.08 -17.85 -14.92
N ARG A 201 -18.32 -17.70 -15.33
CA ARG A 201 -19.48 -17.94 -14.47
C ARG A 201 -20.26 -19.16 -14.94
N PHE A 202 -20.88 -19.87 -13.99
CA PHE A 202 -21.58 -21.12 -14.18
C PHE A 202 -22.90 -21.12 -13.39
N GLY A 203 -23.78 -22.08 -13.71
CA GLY A 203 -25.12 -22.20 -13.15
C GLY A 203 -26.18 -21.59 -14.04
N ALA A 204 -27.46 -21.83 -13.74
CA ALA A 204 -28.59 -21.39 -14.54
C ALA A 204 -28.69 -19.85 -14.59
N ASP A 205 -28.39 -19.20 -13.46
CA ASP A 205 -28.40 -17.74 -13.29
C ASP A 205 -26.98 -17.14 -13.21
N ALA A 206 -25.97 -17.92 -13.66
CA ALA A 206 -24.56 -17.55 -13.56
C ALA A 206 -24.11 -17.23 -12.13
N GLU A 207 -24.71 -17.91 -11.14
CA GLU A 207 -24.52 -17.68 -9.71
C GLU A 207 -23.13 -18.05 -9.21
N TRP A 208 -22.44 -19.03 -9.83
CA TRP A 208 -21.08 -19.41 -9.49
C TRP A 208 -20.06 -18.68 -10.36
N GLY A 209 -19.11 -18.03 -9.73
CA GLY A 209 -17.96 -17.42 -10.38
C GLY A 209 -16.67 -18.14 -10.03
N VAL A 210 -15.79 -18.33 -11.01
CA VAL A 210 -14.43 -18.83 -10.81
C VAL A 210 -13.46 -17.94 -11.58
N ARG A 211 -12.41 -17.44 -10.92
CA ARG A 211 -11.34 -16.71 -11.59
C ARG A 211 -9.99 -17.22 -11.09
N ILE A 212 -9.09 -17.46 -12.02
CA ILE A 212 -7.71 -17.85 -11.74
C ILE A 212 -6.80 -16.93 -12.53
N ASN A 213 -5.84 -16.31 -11.86
CA ASN A 213 -4.87 -15.44 -12.48
C ASN A 213 -3.47 -15.68 -11.91
N GLY A 214 -2.46 -15.39 -12.67
CA GLY A 214 -1.08 -15.53 -12.22
C GLY A 214 -0.10 -14.80 -13.11
N ALA A 215 1.11 -14.59 -12.58
CA ALA A 215 2.20 -13.99 -13.31
C ALA A 215 3.54 -14.62 -12.90
N ALA A 216 4.45 -14.69 -13.86
CA ALA A 216 5.83 -15.04 -13.60
C ALA A 216 6.73 -14.09 -14.39
N ARG A 217 7.74 -13.53 -13.71
CA ARG A 217 8.71 -12.62 -14.33
C ARG A 217 10.08 -12.75 -13.68
N ARG A 218 11.13 -12.59 -14.45
CA ARG A 218 12.52 -12.66 -13.98
C ARG A 218 13.48 -11.95 -14.92
N GLY A 219 14.61 -11.52 -14.41
CA GLY A 219 15.69 -10.92 -15.20
C GLY A 219 16.29 -9.70 -14.52
N ASP A 220 17.24 -9.09 -15.22
CA ASP A 220 17.90 -7.86 -14.79
C ASP A 220 16.99 -6.67 -15.02
N VAL A 221 16.94 -5.74 -14.06
CA VAL A 221 16.15 -4.53 -14.14
C VAL A 221 17.03 -3.34 -14.55
N ALA A 222 16.43 -2.16 -14.74
CA ALA A 222 17.16 -0.97 -15.15
C ALA A 222 18.19 -0.44 -14.12
N ILE A 223 18.18 -0.92 -12.89
CA ILE A 223 19.25 -0.73 -11.90
C ILE A 223 20.33 -1.75 -12.21
N LYS A 224 21.57 -1.28 -12.43
CA LYS A 224 22.69 -2.11 -12.85
C LYS A 224 22.92 -3.28 -11.88
N ASP A 225 23.13 -4.48 -12.44
CA ASP A 225 23.43 -5.71 -11.70
C ASP A 225 22.34 -6.14 -10.67
N GLU A 226 21.16 -5.52 -10.68
CA GLU A 226 20.04 -5.92 -9.84
C GLU A 226 19.12 -6.88 -10.58
N PHE A 227 19.04 -8.12 -10.09
CA PHE A 227 18.18 -9.15 -10.64
C PHE A 227 16.91 -9.32 -9.80
N ARG A 228 15.76 -9.45 -10.47
CA ARG A 228 14.47 -9.68 -9.80
C ARG A 228 13.76 -10.88 -10.37
N SER A 229 13.04 -11.60 -9.50
CA SER A 229 12.06 -12.60 -9.92
C SER A 229 10.79 -12.49 -9.06
N ALA A 230 9.64 -12.73 -9.68
CA ALA A 230 8.36 -12.80 -9.01
C ALA A 230 7.51 -13.92 -9.60
N TYR A 231 6.85 -14.68 -8.73
CA TYR A 231 5.90 -15.74 -9.08
C TYR A 231 4.63 -15.53 -8.28
N LEU A 232 3.52 -15.40 -8.97
CA LEU A 232 2.23 -15.01 -8.43
C LEU A 232 1.16 -15.99 -8.90
N LEU A 233 0.26 -16.36 -8.01
CA LEU A 233 -0.93 -17.15 -8.33
C LEU A 233 -2.08 -16.68 -7.45
N GLY A 234 -3.21 -16.36 -8.04
CA GLY A 234 -4.45 -16.00 -7.35
C GLY A 234 -5.60 -16.85 -7.86
N GLY A 235 -6.49 -17.22 -6.96
CA GLY A 235 -7.73 -17.92 -7.27
C GLY A 235 -8.88 -17.36 -6.46
N ALA A 236 -10.03 -17.20 -7.09
CA ALA A 236 -11.26 -16.77 -6.47
C ALA A 236 -12.41 -17.68 -6.90
N ILE A 237 -13.25 -18.06 -5.93
CA ILE A 237 -14.52 -18.71 -6.16
C ILE A 237 -15.57 -17.87 -5.47
N ASP A 238 -16.61 -17.46 -6.18
CA ASP A 238 -17.72 -16.72 -5.63
C ASP A 238 -19.06 -17.38 -5.98
N TYR A 239 -20.04 -17.19 -5.11
CA TYR A 239 -21.42 -17.58 -5.29
C TYR A 239 -22.32 -16.39 -4.97
N ASP A 240 -23.25 -16.09 -5.86
CA ASP A 240 -24.22 -15.00 -5.70
C ASP A 240 -25.57 -15.45 -6.29
N ASN A 241 -26.54 -15.68 -5.40
CA ASN A 241 -27.93 -15.95 -5.79
C ASN A 241 -28.89 -14.83 -5.38
N GLY A 242 -28.37 -13.61 -5.20
CA GLY A 242 -29.08 -12.45 -4.70
C GLY A 242 -28.98 -12.33 -3.17
N PRO A 243 -29.78 -13.07 -2.37
CA PRO A 243 -29.73 -12.92 -0.93
C PRO A 243 -28.45 -13.48 -0.28
N LEU A 244 -27.85 -14.53 -0.81
CA LEU A 244 -26.61 -15.12 -0.29
C LEU A 244 -25.45 -14.86 -1.24
N ARG A 245 -24.40 -14.19 -0.74
CA ARG A 245 -23.15 -13.91 -1.44
C ARG A 245 -22.00 -14.50 -0.64
N LEU A 246 -21.25 -15.40 -1.27
CA LEU A 246 -20.08 -16.04 -0.72
C LEU A 246 -18.87 -15.76 -1.61
N SER A 247 -17.69 -15.60 -1.03
CA SER A 247 -16.45 -15.58 -1.79
C SER A 247 -15.31 -16.20 -1.00
N LEU A 248 -14.46 -16.92 -1.71
CA LEU A 248 -13.17 -17.44 -1.24
C LEU A 248 -12.10 -16.95 -2.18
N ASP A 249 -11.15 -16.19 -1.64
CA ASP A 249 -10.00 -15.67 -2.36
C ASP A 249 -8.73 -16.26 -1.74
N VAL A 250 -7.83 -16.81 -2.55
CA VAL A 250 -6.53 -17.36 -2.10
C VAL A 250 -5.44 -16.88 -3.04
N ALA A 251 -4.31 -16.49 -2.48
CA ALA A 251 -3.20 -16.00 -3.26
C ALA A 251 -1.85 -16.50 -2.73
N TYR A 252 -0.93 -16.67 -3.65
CA TYR A 252 0.47 -16.96 -3.42
C TYR A 252 1.33 -15.91 -4.10
N GLN A 253 2.33 -15.41 -3.37
CA GLN A 253 3.35 -14.52 -3.89
C GLN A 253 4.72 -15.00 -3.44
N LYS A 254 5.69 -15.05 -4.38
CA LYS A 254 7.11 -15.22 -4.08
C LYS A 254 7.90 -14.20 -4.86
N VAL A 255 8.66 -13.35 -4.16
CA VAL A 255 9.52 -12.32 -4.74
C VAL A 255 10.94 -12.51 -4.26
N ARG A 256 11.90 -12.46 -5.18
CA ARG A 256 13.32 -12.45 -4.88
C ARG A 256 13.99 -11.29 -5.61
N VAL A 257 14.86 -10.59 -4.89
CA VAL A 257 15.73 -9.55 -5.44
C VAL A 257 17.16 -9.85 -5.02
N ASP A 258 18.05 -9.94 -5.98
CA ASP A 258 19.49 -10.13 -5.76
C ASP A 258 20.22 -8.85 -6.10
N GLN A 259 21.33 -8.60 -5.41
CA GLN A 259 22.17 -7.40 -5.49
C GLN A 259 21.35 -6.11 -5.36
N ILE A 260 20.48 -6.08 -4.34
CA ILE A 260 19.59 -4.96 -4.06
C ILE A 260 20.39 -3.67 -3.92
N ARG A 261 19.94 -2.59 -4.60
CA ARG A 261 20.43 -1.25 -4.34
C ARG A 261 19.95 -0.77 -2.98
N PRO A 262 20.82 -0.64 -1.95
CA PRO A 262 20.41 -0.29 -0.61
C PRO A 262 20.07 1.21 -0.50
N LYS A 263 19.39 1.57 0.58
CA LYS A 263 19.32 2.96 1.04
C LYS A 263 20.68 3.43 1.55
N LEU A 264 20.88 4.75 1.53
CA LEU A 264 22.09 5.39 2.03
C LEU A 264 21.81 6.07 3.37
N THR A 265 22.44 5.61 4.43
CA THR A 265 22.34 6.25 5.74
C THR A 265 23.34 7.40 5.87
N LEU A 266 22.88 8.53 6.37
CA LEU A 266 23.69 9.70 6.67
C LEU A 266 23.99 9.77 8.18
N PRO A 267 25.21 9.43 8.64
CA PRO A 267 25.63 9.68 10.01
C PRO A 267 25.62 11.16 10.37
N ALA A 268 25.58 11.48 11.66
CA ALA A 268 25.53 12.88 12.15
C ALA A 268 26.72 13.75 11.73
N ALA A 269 27.86 13.12 11.37
CA ALA A 269 29.03 13.81 10.85
C ALA A 269 28.84 14.36 9.42
N ILE A 270 27.85 13.89 8.69
CA ILE A 270 27.55 14.37 7.33
C ILE A 270 26.74 15.65 7.42
N THR A 271 27.27 16.70 6.83
CA THR A 271 26.72 18.07 6.93
C THR A 271 26.02 18.53 5.65
N ALA A 272 26.14 17.78 4.55
CA ALA A 272 25.49 18.07 3.28
C ALA A 272 24.89 16.81 2.63
N ILE A 273 23.82 17.00 1.87
CA ILE A 273 23.25 15.92 1.06
C ILE A 273 24.24 15.58 -0.06
N PRO A 274 24.66 14.31 -0.22
CA PRO A 274 25.55 13.90 -1.28
C PRO A 274 24.90 14.09 -2.65
N ARG A 275 25.72 14.39 -3.66
CA ARG A 275 25.26 14.42 -5.06
C ARG A 275 24.59 13.09 -5.42
N VAL A 276 23.50 13.14 -6.19
CA VAL A 276 22.81 11.92 -6.63
C VAL A 276 23.71 11.13 -7.60
N PRO A 277 23.96 9.83 -7.37
CA PRO A 277 24.72 8.97 -8.30
C PRO A 277 24.05 8.89 -9.68
N LYS A 278 24.69 8.20 -10.65
CA LYS A 278 24.02 7.87 -11.93
C LYS A 278 22.69 7.18 -11.64
N ALA A 279 21.68 7.42 -12.46
CA ALA A 279 20.33 6.93 -12.20
C ALA A 279 20.29 5.39 -12.06
N ASP A 280 21.04 4.70 -12.90
CA ASP A 280 21.20 3.23 -12.93
C ASP A 280 22.25 2.69 -11.97
N ALA A 281 23.01 3.55 -11.27
CA ALA A 281 24.07 3.10 -10.37
C ALA A 281 23.50 2.17 -9.28
N ASN A 282 24.14 1.04 -9.11
CA ASN A 282 23.93 0.13 -8.00
C ASN A 282 25.20 0.06 -7.15
N TYR A 283 25.09 0.50 -5.93
CA TYR A 283 26.13 0.44 -4.91
C TYR A 283 25.88 -0.69 -3.89
N GLY A 284 24.89 -1.57 -4.20
CA GLY A 284 24.65 -2.82 -3.52
C GLY A 284 25.79 -3.81 -3.77
N GLN A 285 25.96 -4.73 -2.85
CA GLN A 285 26.99 -5.76 -2.95
C GLN A 285 26.40 -7.05 -3.52
N PRO A 286 27.18 -7.88 -4.24
CA PRO A 286 26.66 -9.10 -4.88
C PRO A 286 26.01 -10.11 -3.93
N TYR A 287 26.32 -10.05 -2.63
CA TYR A 287 25.75 -10.90 -1.60
C TYR A 287 24.49 -10.35 -0.95
N TYR A 288 23.98 -9.18 -1.38
CA TYR A 288 22.70 -8.66 -0.91
C TYR A 288 21.56 -9.33 -1.63
N PHE A 289 20.61 -9.82 -0.87
CA PHE A 289 19.37 -10.36 -1.41
C PHE A 289 18.20 -10.22 -0.44
N THR A 290 17.00 -10.27 -0.95
CA THR A 290 15.76 -10.55 -0.20
C THR A 290 14.99 -11.66 -0.90
N ASN A 291 14.40 -12.55 -0.12
CA ASN A 291 13.54 -13.62 -0.57
C ASN A 291 12.27 -13.61 0.28
N LEU A 292 11.15 -13.36 -0.35
CA LEU A 292 9.85 -13.16 0.28
C LEU A 292 8.89 -14.22 -0.24
N ARG A 293 8.10 -14.84 0.64
CA ARG A 293 7.06 -15.78 0.28
C ARG A 293 5.85 -15.54 1.16
N ASP A 294 4.68 -15.43 0.53
CA ASP A 294 3.40 -15.29 1.23
C ASP A 294 2.36 -16.22 0.62
N ILE A 295 1.58 -16.85 1.48
CA ILE A 295 0.31 -17.50 1.16
C ILE A 295 -0.74 -16.80 2.01
N TYR A 296 -1.80 -16.31 1.39
CA TYR A 296 -2.83 -15.58 2.10
C TYR A 296 -4.18 -15.74 1.42
N GLY A 297 -5.22 -15.46 2.16
CA GLY A 297 -6.56 -15.55 1.62
C GLY A 297 -7.64 -15.17 2.62
N GLN A 298 -8.87 -15.13 2.11
CA GLN A 298 -10.03 -14.71 2.85
C GLN A 298 -11.26 -15.47 2.37
N PHE A 299 -12.11 -15.83 3.29
CA PHE A 299 -13.50 -16.21 3.04
C PHE A 299 -14.42 -15.10 3.53
N ARG A 300 -15.42 -14.74 2.73
CA ARG A 300 -16.47 -13.77 3.07
C ARG A 300 -17.83 -14.37 2.79
N ALA A 301 -18.77 -14.12 3.68
CA ALA A 301 -20.18 -14.43 3.53
C ALA A 301 -21.02 -13.20 3.84
N GLU A 302 -22.01 -12.94 3.00
CA GLU A 302 -23.03 -11.92 3.18
C GLU A 302 -24.40 -12.54 2.94
N TYR A 303 -25.36 -12.26 3.83
CA TYR A 303 -26.72 -12.81 3.74
C TYR A 303 -27.74 -11.72 4.05
N ASP A 304 -28.63 -11.47 3.10
CA ASP A 304 -29.75 -10.56 3.28
C ASP A 304 -30.80 -11.25 4.14
N LEU A 305 -30.85 -10.91 5.43
CA LEU A 305 -31.82 -11.43 6.40
C LEU A 305 -33.24 -10.97 6.02
N THR A 306 -33.33 -9.76 5.53
CA THR A 306 -34.51 -9.11 4.95
C THR A 306 -34.05 -8.13 3.89
N ASP A 307 -34.95 -7.53 3.11
CA ASP A 307 -34.64 -6.48 2.14
C ASP A 307 -33.86 -5.29 2.75
N ASN A 308 -33.98 -5.12 4.06
CA ASN A 308 -33.39 -3.99 4.80
C ASN A 308 -32.27 -4.42 5.78
N ALA A 309 -32.01 -5.70 5.95
CA ALA A 309 -31.05 -6.19 6.93
C ALA A 309 -30.07 -7.19 6.31
N LEU A 310 -28.78 -6.87 6.37
CA LEU A 310 -27.66 -7.65 5.87
C LEU A 310 -26.80 -8.15 7.03
N ALA A 311 -26.63 -9.46 7.17
CA ALA A 311 -25.58 -10.05 7.99
C ALA A 311 -24.32 -10.30 7.15
N TYR A 312 -23.14 -10.01 7.71
CA TYR A 312 -21.88 -10.25 7.04
C TYR A 312 -20.83 -10.84 7.97
N ALA A 313 -19.97 -11.68 7.42
CA ALA A 313 -18.81 -12.23 8.11
C ALA A 313 -17.64 -12.37 7.13
N ALA A 314 -16.42 -12.17 7.61
CA ALA A 314 -15.21 -12.44 6.87
C ALA A 314 -14.14 -13.00 7.80
N VAL A 315 -13.38 -13.99 7.32
CA VAL A 315 -12.23 -14.57 8.00
C VAL A 315 -11.10 -14.71 7.01
N GLY A 316 -9.88 -14.45 7.43
CA GLY A 316 -8.73 -14.56 6.56
C GLY A 316 -7.46 -14.86 7.32
N ALA A 317 -6.44 -15.33 6.59
CA ALA A 317 -5.15 -15.68 7.16
C ALA A 317 -4.00 -15.39 6.18
N ARG A 318 -2.80 -15.25 6.74
CA ARG A 318 -1.53 -15.16 6.01
C ARG A 318 -0.47 -16.01 6.69
N ASP A 319 0.29 -16.75 5.88
CA ASP A 319 1.58 -17.34 6.25
C ASP A 319 2.67 -16.68 5.40
N GLY A 320 3.50 -15.85 6.05
CA GLY A 320 4.57 -15.08 5.42
C GLY A 320 5.95 -15.51 5.89
N ALA A 321 6.91 -15.57 4.97
CA ALA A 321 8.31 -15.86 5.27
C ALA A 321 9.23 -14.90 4.51
N GLU A 322 10.22 -14.37 5.22
CA GLU A 322 11.23 -13.45 4.70
C GLU A 322 12.62 -13.94 5.12
N ASP A 323 13.55 -13.98 4.18
CA ASP A 323 14.97 -14.19 4.44
C ASP A 323 15.79 -13.30 3.52
N GLY A 324 16.89 -12.77 4.02
CA GLY A 324 17.74 -11.91 3.22
C GLY A 324 19.03 -11.55 3.94
N PHE A 325 19.99 -11.12 3.14
CA PHE A 325 21.19 -10.47 3.64
C PHE A 325 21.10 -8.98 3.28
N TYR A 326 20.88 -8.16 4.27
CA TYR A 326 20.66 -6.73 4.14
C TYR A 326 21.90 -5.95 4.52
N SER A 327 22.07 -4.79 3.92
CA SER A 327 23.13 -3.87 4.29
C SER A 327 22.59 -2.57 4.84
N THR A 328 23.33 -1.99 5.76
CA THR A 328 23.38 -0.54 5.93
C THR A 328 24.60 -0.01 5.21
N LEU A 329 24.37 0.80 4.19
CA LEU A 329 25.43 1.57 3.53
C LEU A 329 25.51 2.92 4.22
N SER A 330 26.54 3.14 5.02
CA SER A 330 26.73 4.36 5.82
C SER A 330 27.72 5.30 5.15
N LEU A 331 27.30 6.50 4.80
CA LEU A 331 28.15 7.50 4.13
C LEU A 331 29.27 7.95 5.07
N LEU A 332 30.49 7.98 4.58
CA LEU A 332 31.69 8.46 5.28
C LEU A 332 32.10 9.86 4.83
N ASN A 333 31.82 10.20 3.55
CA ASN A 333 32.18 11.47 2.97
C ASN A 333 31.22 11.84 1.84
N GLU A 334 30.53 12.96 1.95
CA GLU A 334 29.51 13.41 1.01
C GLU A 334 30.07 13.83 -0.37
N THR A 335 31.33 14.27 -0.44
CA THR A 335 31.97 14.71 -1.68
C THR A 335 32.45 13.53 -2.52
N THR A 336 33.18 12.59 -1.90
CA THR A 336 33.74 11.42 -2.60
C THR A 336 32.71 10.29 -2.73
N GLY A 337 31.65 10.33 -1.95
CA GLY A 337 30.65 9.27 -1.87
C GLY A 337 31.16 8.01 -1.18
N ALA A 338 32.31 8.07 -0.51
CA ALA A 338 32.86 6.96 0.24
C ALA A 338 31.86 6.49 1.32
N ALA A 339 31.66 5.19 1.42
CA ALA A 339 30.71 4.60 2.34
C ALA A 339 31.23 3.28 2.93
N SER A 340 30.91 3.02 4.18
CA SER A 340 31.17 1.77 4.85
C SER A 340 29.99 0.82 4.66
N VAL A 341 30.29 -0.48 4.64
CA VAL A 341 29.35 -1.57 4.42
C VAL A 341 29.27 -2.40 5.69
N SER A 342 28.11 -2.52 6.28
CA SER A 342 27.79 -3.51 7.31
C SER A 342 26.82 -4.54 6.75
N GLY A 343 26.50 -5.57 7.51
CA GLY A 343 25.54 -6.59 7.09
C GLY A 343 24.61 -7.01 8.21
N SER A 344 23.46 -7.50 7.84
CA SER A 344 22.53 -8.19 8.73
C SER A 344 21.78 -9.28 8.01
N ARG A 345 21.55 -10.40 8.69
CA ARG A 345 20.60 -11.43 8.30
C ARG A 345 19.45 -11.41 9.30
N ILE A 346 18.22 -11.28 8.80
CA ILE A 346 17.03 -11.11 9.67
C ILE A 346 15.91 -11.98 9.10
N PRO A 347 15.98 -13.32 9.24
CA PRO A 347 14.87 -14.19 8.86
C PRO A 347 13.67 -13.92 9.73
N ARG A 348 12.50 -13.89 9.09
CA ARG A 348 11.22 -13.60 9.72
C ARG A 348 10.15 -14.53 9.17
N THR A 349 9.24 -14.97 10.04
CA THR A 349 7.98 -15.58 9.66
C THR A 349 6.84 -14.93 10.41
N ASP A 350 5.73 -14.73 9.70
CA ASP A 350 4.49 -14.17 10.24
C ASP A 350 3.34 -15.14 10.00
N ASN A 351 2.59 -15.45 11.05
CA ASN A 351 1.29 -16.10 10.94
C ASN A 351 0.25 -15.14 11.48
N ASN A 352 -0.61 -14.68 10.59
CA ASN A 352 -1.60 -13.66 10.88
C ASN A 352 -2.98 -14.18 10.52
N GLU A 353 -3.95 -13.96 11.40
CA GLU A 353 -5.36 -14.26 11.20
C GLU A 353 -6.18 -13.02 11.48
N ALA A 354 -7.29 -12.85 10.74
CA ALA A 354 -8.23 -11.77 10.93
C ALA A 354 -9.65 -12.28 10.78
N ALA A 355 -10.56 -11.74 11.57
CA ALA A 355 -11.99 -12.04 11.49
C ALA A 355 -12.81 -10.77 11.74
N GLN A 356 -13.94 -10.65 11.05
CA GLN A 356 -14.91 -9.57 11.24
C GLN A 356 -16.31 -10.13 10.97
N ALA A 357 -17.30 -9.70 11.79
CA ALA A 357 -18.69 -10.00 11.55
C ALA A 357 -19.59 -8.87 12.04
N GLY A 358 -20.77 -8.74 11.45
CA GLY A 358 -21.72 -7.72 11.86
C GLY A 358 -23.04 -7.80 11.11
N VAL A 359 -23.92 -6.89 11.47
CA VAL A 359 -25.23 -6.70 10.84
C VAL A 359 -25.42 -5.24 10.48
N ARG A 360 -25.87 -4.96 9.25
CA ARG A 360 -26.31 -3.64 8.80
C ARG A 360 -27.81 -3.66 8.59
N VAL A 361 -28.49 -2.62 9.08
CA VAL A 361 -29.95 -2.49 8.95
C VAL A 361 -30.27 -1.11 8.42
N LYS A 362 -31.03 -1.05 7.33
CA LYS A 362 -31.53 0.19 6.75
C LYS A 362 -33.01 0.35 7.08
N LEU A 363 -33.39 1.47 7.67
CA LEU A 363 -34.74 1.81 8.00
C LEU A 363 -35.09 3.15 7.36
N ALA A 364 -36.32 3.27 6.86
CA ALA A 364 -36.84 4.53 6.33
C ALA A 364 -38.25 4.77 6.84
N ALA A 365 -38.49 5.93 7.46
CA ALA A 365 -39.80 6.33 7.94
C ALA A 365 -39.93 7.86 7.98
N GLY A 366 -41.05 8.41 7.51
CA GLY A 366 -41.34 9.82 7.63
C GLY A 366 -40.32 10.76 6.95
N GLY A 367 -39.63 10.30 5.89
CA GLY A 367 -38.62 11.11 5.20
C GLY A 367 -37.23 11.10 5.88
N VAL A 368 -37.07 10.27 6.90
CA VAL A 368 -35.79 9.99 7.59
C VAL A 368 -35.34 8.59 7.27
N THR A 369 -34.07 8.44 6.95
CA THR A 369 -33.40 7.14 6.77
C THR A 369 -32.42 6.91 7.92
N ASN A 370 -32.21 5.65 8.31
CA ASN A 370 -31.20 5.24 9.27
C ASN A 370 -30.46 4.03 8.69
N GLU A 371 -29.12 4.03 8.78
CA GLU A 371 -28.30 2.86 8.46
C GLU A 371 -27.50 2.48 9.70
N PHE A 372 -28.03 1.56 10.49
CA PHE A 372 -27.38 0.99 11.65
C PHE A 372 -26.35 -0.04 11.22
N ASN A 373 -25.20 -0.07 11.89
CA ASN A 373 -24.19 -1.10 11.73
C ASN A 373 -23.62 -1.47 13.09
N VAL A 374 -23.70 -2.76 13.45
CA VAL A 374 -23.19 -3.31 14.70
C VAL A 374 -22.37 -4.55 14.39
N GLY A 375 -21.22 -4.69 15.04
CA GLY A 375 -20.38 -5.86 14.81
C GLY A 375 -19.12 -5.88 15.66
N GLY A 376 -18.23 -6.81 15.31
CA GLY A 376 -16.95 -6.99 15.96
C GLY A 376 -15.86 -7.42 14.99
N SER A 377 -14.60 -7.22 15.39
CA SER A 377 -13.45 -7.74 14.66
C SER A 377 -12.35 -8.20 15.59
N MET A 378 -11.50 -9.09 15.10
CA MET A 378 -10.36 -9.61 15.82
C MET A 378 -9.20 -9.89 14.85
N ASN A 379 -7.98 -9.55 15.29
CA ASN A 379 -6.74 -9.91 14.61
C ASN A 379 -5.81 -10.62 15.58
N TRP A 380 -5.16 -11.68 15.10
CA TRP A 380 -4.06 -12.36 15.76
C TRP A 380 -2.85 -12.32 14.86
N LEU A 381 -1.73 -11.85 15.40
CA LEU A 381 -0.49 -11.77 14.66
C LEU A 381 0.61 -12.42 15.49
N THR A 382 1.30 -13.38 14.91
CA THR A 382 2.49 -13.97 15.50
C THR A 382 3.68 -13.64 14.62
N ASN A 383 4.56 -12.79 15.13
CA ASN A 383 5.83 -12.48 14.49
C ASN A 383 6.93 -13.34 15.11
N ARG A 384 7.62 -14.10 14.27
CA ARG A 384 8.85 -14.83 14.59
C ARG A 384 10.01 -14.16 13.89
N ASN A 385 11.09 -13.97 14.59
CA ASN A 385 12.26 -13.28 14.06
C ASN A 385 13.53 -13.78 14.74
N ALA A 386 14.58 -13.91 13.96
CA ALA A 386 15.94 -14.03 14.45
C ALA A 386 16.80 -12.98 13.78
N PHE A 387 17.97 -12.68 14.32
CA PHE A 387 18.86 -11.72 13.71
C PHE A 387 20.32 -12.07 13.91
N GLU A 388 21.13 -11.66 12.97
CA GLU A 388 22.57 -11.66 13.04
C GLU A 388 23.09 -10.37 12.43
N PHE A 389 23.77 -9.55 13.24
CA PHE A 389 24.42 -8.33 12.79
C PHE A 389 25.91 -8.55 12.64
N TYR A 390 26.48 -8.02 11.58
CA TYR A 390 27.89 -8.17 11.26
C TYR A 390 28.63 -6.84 11.45
N ALA A 391 29.90 -6.95 11.75
CA ALA A 391 30.80 -5.79 11.80
C ALA A 391 30.89 -5.10 10.43
N ILE A 392 31.35 -3.86 10.43
CA ILE A 392 31.70 -3.16 9.20
C ILE A 392 32.75 -3.96 8.45
N SER A 393 32.59 -4.12 7.13
CA SER A 393 33.56 -4.75 6.25
C SER A 393 34.94 -4.04 6.35
N ALA A 394 36.00 -4.79 6.11
CA ALA A 394 37.36 -4.22 6.07
C ALA A 394 37.60 -3.26 4.90
N GLY A 395 36.71 -3.30 3.86
CA GLY A 395 36.77 -2.39 2.72
C GLY A 395 35.73 -1.29 2.76
N THR A 396 35.95 -0.24 1.99
CA THR A 396 34.99 0.82 1.71
C THR A 396 34.58 0.79 0.25
N THR A 397 33.36 1.19 -0.05
CA THR A 397 32.86 1.41 -1.41
C THR A 397 32.59 2.89 -1.64
N SER A 398 32.12 3.26 -2.83
CA SER A 398 31.63 4.61 -3.11
C SER A 398 30.30 4.52 -3.85
N ILE A 399 29.36 5.41 -3.52
CA ILE A 399 28.09 5.51 -4.25
C ILE A 399 28.27 6.02 -5.69
N TYR A 400 29.41 6.64 -6.00
CA TYR A 400 29.72 7.18 -7.34
C TYR A 400 30.52 6.21 -8.21
N ALA A 401 31.37 5.39 -7.60
CA ALA A 401 32.19 4.35 -8.23
C ALA A 401 32.18 3.08 -7.36
N PRO A 402 31.06 2.33 -7.39
CA PRO A 402 30.91 1.16 -6.55
C PRO A 402 32.00 0.10 -6.81
N VAL A 403 32.57 -0.42 -5.74
CA VAL A 403 33.50 -1.56 -5.76
C VAL A 403 32.95 -2.66 -4.84
N VAL A 404 33.25 -3.89 -5.20
CA VAL A 404 32.91 -5.03 -4.36
C VAL A 404 33.84 -5.05 -3.16
N VAL A 405 33.26 -5.15 -1.96
CA VAL A 405 34.02 -5.32 -0.71
C VAL A 405 33.78 -6.71 -0.15
N PRO A 406 34.70 -7.26 0.65
CA PRO A 406 34.49 -8.55 1.30
C PRO A 406 33.19 -8.60 2.09
N GLN A 407 32.46 -9.69 1.99
CA GLN A 407 31.25 -9.89 2.80
C GLN A 407 31.60 -9.82 4.28
N PRO A 408 30.90 -8.99 5.08
CA PRO A 408 31.09 -8.97 6.53
C PRO A 408 30.89 -10.37 7.12
N SER A 409 31.85 -10.87 7.87
CA SER A 409 31.82 -12.24 8.44
C SER A 409 31.88 -12.26 9.96
N ARG A 410 32.41 -11.20 10.59
CA ARG A 410 32.49 -11.11 12.06
C ARG A 410 31.16 -10.70 12.65
N VAL A 411 30.50 -11.64 13.31
CA VAL A 411 29.23 -11.38 14.03
C VAL A 411 29.48 -10.49 15.24
N THR A 412 28.70 -9.44 15.36
CA THR A 412 28.73 -8.50 16.50
C THR A 412 27.59 -8.73 17.47
N SER A 413 26.46 -9.20 16.99
CA SER A 413 25.29 -9.52 17.79
C SER A 413 24.42 -10.55 17.08
N ARG A 414 23.88 -11.49 17.84
CA ARG A 414 22.99 -12.55 17.34
C ARG A 414 21.87 -12.77 18.34
N GLY A 415 20.65 -13.04 17.83
CA GLY A 415 19.50 -13.47 18.63
C GLY A 415 18.60 -14.40 17.85
N GLY A 416 18.12 -15.43 18.53
CA GLY A 416 17.22 -16.41 17.97
C GLY A 416 17.92 -17.52 17.15
N ASN A 417 17.12 -18.39 16.58
CA ASN A 417 17.55 -19.40 15.63
C ASN A 417 17.29 -18.88 14.21
N LEU A 418 18.34 -18.74 13.39
CA LEU A 418 18.23 -18.20 12.04
C LEU A 418 17.48 -19.12 11.08
N ASP A 419 17.48 -20.42 11.34
CA ASP A 419 16.85 -21.42 10.47
C ASP A 419 15.41 -21.73 10.91
N ASP A 420 15.08 -21.50 12.21
CA ASP A 420 13.74 -21.66 12.79
C ASP A 420 13.48 -20.55 13.80
N PRO A 421 13.12 -19.35 13.33
CA PRO A 421 12.84 -18.20 14.20
C PRO A 421 11.67 -18.48 15.15
N PHE A 422 11.87 -18.21 16.45
CA PHE A 422 10.79 -18.33 17.42
C PHE A 422 10.05 -16.98 17.64
N PRO A 423 8.84 -17.02 18.21
CA PRO A 423 8.03 -15.80 18.42
C PRO A 423 8.76 -14.75 19.22
N ILE A 424 8.82 -13.51 18.70
CA ILE A 424 9.28 -12.31 19.40
C ILE A 424 8.11 -11.42 19.82
N SER A 425 6.98 -11.53 19.13
CA SER A 425 5.74 -10.88 19.54
C SER A 425 4.51 -11.69 19.16
N ARG A 426 3.47 -11.59 20.01
CA ARG A 426 2.11 -12.05 19.69
C ARG A 426 1.17 -10.91 20.01
N THR A 427 0.48 -10.43 18.97
CA THR A 427 -0.47 -9.33 19.06
C THR A 427 -1.89 -9.85 18.89
N ARG A 428 -2.80 -9.39 19.74
CA ARG A 428 -4.22 -9.59 19.59
C ARG A 428 -4.92 -8.24 19.66
N LEU A 429 -5.66 -7.91 18.61
CA LEU A 429 -6.51 -6.74 18.53
C LEU A 429 -7.95 -7.22 18.52
N THR A 430 -8.76 -6.76 19.45
CA THR A 430 -10.18 -7.14 19.54
C THR A 430 -11.02 -5.88 19.60
N SER A 431 -12.15 -5.87 18.92
CA SER A 431 -13.06 -4.72 19.00
C SER A 431 -14.52 -5.08 18.76
N ALA A 432 -15.40 -4.24 19.33
CA ALA A 432 -16.82 -4.19 19.03
C ALA A 432 -17.16 -2.76 18.60
N PHE A 433 -18.08 -2.62 17.64
CA PHE A 433 -18.45 -1.30 17.11
C PHE A 433 -19.95 -1.19 16.87
N ALA A 434 -20.43 0.04 16.97
CA ALA A 434 -21.79 0.41 16.58
C ALA A 434 -21.76 1.79 15.91
N SER A 435 -22.54 1.98 14.87
CA SER A 435 -22.75 3.27 14.21
C SER A 435 -24.14 3.36 13.65
N ASP A 436 -24.56 4.62 13.44
CA ASP A 436 -25.74 4.98 12.70
C ASP A 436 -25.41 6.12 11.72
N THR A 437 -25.95 6.02 10.51
CA THR A 437 -25.99 7.13 9.56
C THR A 437 -27.45 7.52 9.34
N VAL A 438 -27.80 8.70 9.84
CA VAL A 438 -29.15 9.25 9.75
C VAL A 438 -29.23 10.18 8.55
N GLY A 439 -30.16 9.91 7.64
CA GLY A 439 -30.40 10.70 6.45
C GLY A 439 -31.69 11.51 6.56
N PHE A 440 -31.64 12.77 6.10
CA PHE A 440 -32.77 13.69 6.06
C PHE A 440 -32.97 14.24 4.64
N TRP A 441 -34.19 14.60 4.30
CA TRP A 441 -34.57 15.22 3.02
C TRP A 441 -34.10 14.40 1.81
N ASN A 442 -34.49 13.13 1.78
CA ASN A 442 -34.05 12.16 0.75
C ASN A 442 -32.51 12.05 0.69
N ASP A 443 -31.87 11.91 1.84
CA ASP A 443 -30.42 11.76 2.01
C ASP A 443 -29.58 12.96 1.50
N ARG A 444 -30.20 14.15 1.44
CA ARG A 444 -29.45 15.39 1.16
C ARG A 444 -28.59 15.82 2.34
N ILE A 445 -28.94 15.42 3.55
CA ILE A 445 -28.12 15.57 4.75
C ILE A 445 -27.94 14.19 5.38
N LEU A 446 -26.69 13.78 5.55
CA LEU A 446 -26.32 12.52 6.20
C LEU A 446 -25.47 12.83 7.45
N LEU A 447 -25.91 12.35 8.60
CA LEU A 447 -25.21 12.45 9.87
C LEU A 447 -24.72 11.05 10.27
N THR A 448 -23.42 10.84 10.32
CA THR A 448 -22.82 9.58 10.75
C THR A 448 -22.25 9.73 12.15
N GLY A 449 -22.65 8.87 13.06
CA GLY A 449 -22.11 8.77 14.42
C GLY A 449 -21.77 7.33 14.76
N GLY A 450 -20.68 7.09 15.50
CA GLY A 450 -20.31 5.75 15.89
C GLY A 450 -19.24 5.70 16.97
N LEU A 451 -19.18 4.54 17.64
CA LEU A 451 -18.19 4.21 18.67
C LEU A 451 -17.61 2.83 18.41
N ARG A 452 -16.32 2.68 18.62
CA ARG A 452 -15.63 1.39 18.59
C ARG A 452 -14.86 1.19 19.89
N LEU A 453 -15.20 0.15 20.63
CA LEU A 453 -14.47 -0.34 21.78
C LEU A 453 -13.34 -1.23 21.28
N GLN A 454 -12.13 -1.00 21.73
CA GLN A 454 -10.94 -1.69 21.21
C GLN A 454 -10.03 -2.11 22.36
N GLN A 455 -9.47 -3.31 22.25
CA GLN A 455 -8.43 -3.81 23.16
C GLN A 455 -7.20 -4.17 22.33
N ILE A 456 -6.04 -3.70 22.77
CA ILE A 456 -4.73 -4.03 22.24
C ILE A 456 -3.99 -4.88 23.28
N VAL A 457 -3.62 -6.10 22.92
CA VAL A 457 -2.79 -7.00 23.72
C VAL A 457 -1.56 -7.38 22.89
N VAL A 458 -0.37 -7.02 23.41
CA VAL A 458 0.90 -7.41 22.78
C VAL A 458 1.76 -8.10 23.81
N LYS A 459 2.11 -9.36 23.56
CA LYS A 459 3.06 -10.14 24.35
C LYS A 459 4.40 -10.09 23.67
N ALA A 460 5.42 -9.57 24.34
CA ALA A 460 6.79 -9.50 23.87
C ALA A 460 7.61 -10.69 24.42
N TYR A 461 8.52 -11.19 23.60
CA TYR A 461 9.41 -12.28 23.96
C TYR A 461 10.85 -11.90 23.62
N SER A 462 11.79 -12.44 24.39
CA SER A 462 13.22 -12.30 24.12
C SER A 462 13.58 -13.04 22.83
N ASN A 463 14.21 -12.35 21.92
CA ASN A 463 14.78 -12.98 20.71
C ASN A 463 16.09 -13.78 20.97
N VAL A 464 16.52 -13.87 22.22
CA VAL A 464 17.67 -14.69 22.63
C VAL A 464 17.21 -15.96 23.35
N THR A 465 16.25 -15.84 24.27
CA THR A 465 15.84 -16.94 25.16
C THR A 465 14.43 -17.47 24.86
N ALA A 466 13.66 -16.85 23.95
CA ALA A 466 12.26 -17.12 23.68
C ALA A 466 11.31 -16.93 24.90
N GLN A 467 11.83 -16.47 26.03
CA GLN A 467 11.03 -16.23 27.22
C GLN A 467 10.24 -14.95 27.08
N ARG A 468 9.04 -14.93 27.66
CA ARG A 468 8.19 -13.73 27.72
C ARG A 468 8.87 -12.64 28.54
N THR A 469 9.04 -11.46 27.94
CA THR A 469 9.69 -10.29 28.54
C THR A 469 8.67 -9.24 29.01
N GLY A 470 7.46 -9.25 28.44
CA GLY A 470 6.45 -8.27 28.83
C GLY A 470 5.08 -8.53 28.20
N GLU A 471 4.10 -7.79 28.70
CA GLU A 471 2.75 -7.70 28.11
C GLU A 471 2.27 -6.27 28.14
N TYR A 472 1.84 -5.79 26.97
CA TYR A 472 1.02 -4.59 26.82
C TYR A 472 -0.43 -5.02 26.76
N ARG A 473 -1.30 -4.45 27.61
CA ARG A 473 -2.76 -4.66 27.57
C ARG A 473 -3.45 -3.35 27.90
N LYS A 474 -4.14 -2.79 26.95
CA LYS A 474 -4.89 -1.53 27.11
C LYS A 474 -6.14 -1.53 26.26
N ASP A 475 -7.15 -0.83 26.77
CA ASP A 475 -8.41 -0.60 26.09
C ASP A 475 -8.50 0.86 25.62
N ALA A 476 -9.30 1.09 24.58
CA ALA A 476 -9.59 2.41 24.06
C ALA A 476 -10.98 2.46 23.43
N ILE A 477 -11.58 3.65 23.44
CA ILE A 477 -12.80 3.94 22.68
C ILE A 477 -12.44 4.91 21.58
N THR A 478 -12.76 4.60 20.32
CA THR A 478 -12.54 5.48 19.18
C THR A 478 -13.87 5.91 18.58
N PRO A 479 -14.26 7.18 18.77
CA PRO A 479 -15.46 7.72 18.15
C PRO A 479 -15.24 8.13 16.70
N VAL A 480 -16.34 8.18 15.94
CA VAL A 480 -16.45 8.84 14.65
C VAL A 480 -17.67 9.76 14.66
N ALA A 481 -17.53 10.93 14.05
CA ALA A 481 -18.63 11.82 13.72
C ALA A 481 -18.41 12.36 12.32
N GLY A 482 -19.47 12.40 11.52
CA GLY A 482 -19.41 12.89 10.16
C GLY A 482 -20.71 13.54 9.72
N LEU A 483 -20.59 14.51 8.84
CA LEU A 483 -21.69 15.22 8.20
C LEU A 483 -21.44 15.23 6.69
N VAL A 484 -22.46 14.91 5.91
CA VAL A 484 -22.49 15.17 4.46
C VAL A 484 -23.71 16.02 4.17
N VAL A 485 -23.55 17.06 3.36
CA VAL A 485 -24.63 17.91 2.86
C VAL A 485 -24.53 17.95 1.34
N LYS A 486 -25.60 17.60 0.65
CA LYS A 486 -25.75 17.63 -0.81
C LYS A 486 -26.63 18.82 -1.21
N PRO A 487 -26.05 20.03 -1.38
CA PRO A 487 -26.84 21.23 -1.68
C PRO A 487 -27.54 21.16 -3.05
N ILE A 488 -26.87 20.52 -3.99
CA ILE A 488 -27.38 20.18 -5.32
C ILE A 488 -26.97 18.75 -5.67
N ASP A 489 -27.60 18.17 -6.68
CA ASP A 489 -27.21 16.87 -7.18
C ASP A 489 -25.76 16.92 -7.69
N HIS A 490 -25.01 15.82 -7.53
CA HIS A 490 -23.61 15.70 -7.92
C HIS A 490 -22.59 16.53 -7.12
N VAL A 491 -23.02 17.27 -6.09
CA VAL A 491 -22.12 18.03 -5.20
C VAL A 491 -22.38 17.65 -3.75
N SER A 492 -21.37 17.24 -3.04
CA SER A 492 -21.42 17.00 -1.60
C SER A 492 -20.34 17.80 -0.85
N LEU A 493 -20.76 18.44 0.22
CA LEU A 493 -19.88 19.05 1.23
C LEU A 493 -19.82 18.11 2.42
N TYR A 494 -18.65 17.93 3.02
CA TYR A 494 -18.55 17.07 4.18
C TYR A 494 -17.63 17.62 5.26
N ALA A 495 -17.85 17.13 6.48
CA ALA A 495 -16.98 17.34 7.61
C ALA A 495 -16.88 16.05 8.41
N ASN A 496 -15.72 15.77 8.99
CA ASN A 496 -15.55 14.64 9.89
C ASN A 496 -14.62 14.95 11.08
N ARG A 497 -14.84 14.19 12.15
CA ARG A 497 -13.90 13.96 13.23
C ARG A 497 -13.72 12.44 13.40
N ILE A 498 -12.50 11.97 13.26
CA ILE A 498 -12.17 10.55 13.39
C ILE A 498 -10.80 10.39 14.06
N GLU A 499 -10.54 9.22 14.63
CA GLU A 499 -9.28 8.91 15.31
C GLU A 499 -8.54 7.77 14.62
N ALA A 500 -7.20 7.76 14.76
CA ALA A 500 -6.35 6.58 14.62
C ALA A 500 -5.91 6.10 16.00
N LEU A 501 -5.59 4.81 16.10
CA LEU A 501 -5.20 4.17 17.35
C LEU A 501 -4.00 3.25 17.10
N VAL A 502 -2.93 3.48 17.83
CA VAL A 502 -1.73 2.63 17.81
C VAL A 502 -1.29 2.30 19.24
N GLN A 503 -0.50 1.23 19.40
CA GLN A 503 0.06 0.86 20.68
C GLN A 503 0.87 2.01 21.30
N GLY A 504 0.69 2.25 22.61
CA GLY A 504 1.52 3.16 23.38
C GLY A 504 2.92 2.58 23.65
N ALA A 505 3.87 3.46 23.95
CA ALA A 505 5.22 3.07 24.29
C ALA A 505 5.31 2.55 25.74
N THR A 506 6.36 1.77 26.02
CA THR A 506 6.78 1.45 27.40
C THR A 506 7.95 2.35 27.79
N ALA A 507 7.93 2.91 28.98
CA ALA A 507 8.95 3.82 29.47
C ALA A 507 10.33 3.13 29.55
N PRO A 508 11.34 3.62 28.81
CA PRO A 508 12.70 3.06 28.82
C PRO A 508 13.48 3.49 30.07
N VAL A 509 14.69 2.97 30.23
CA VAL A 509 15.59 3.41 31.31
C VAL A 509 16.12 4.83 31.04
N ILE A 510 16.44 5.13 29.81
CA ILE A 510 16.97 6.44 29.35
C ILE A 510 16.20 6.89 28.09
N SER A 511 15.87 8.15 28.03
CA SER A 511 15.29 8.78 26.85
C SER A 511 15.81 10.20 26.69
N GLY A 512 16.33 10.53 25.48
CA GLY A 512 16.89 11.85 25.21
C GLY A 512 18.05 12.26 26.11
N GLY A 513 18.83 11.29 26.64
CA GLY A 513 19.92 11.53 27.61
C GLY A 513 19.45 11.74 29.04
N LEU A 514 18.15 11.59 29.33
CA LEU A 514 17.55 11.75 30.64
C LEU A 514 17.26 10.39 31.31
N ASN A 515 17.45 10.29 32.61
CA ASN A 515 17.13 9.10 33.40
C ASN A 515 15.63 9.05 33.71
N ILE A 516 14.96 8.00 33.29
CA ILE A 516 13.50 7.88 33.44
C ILE A 516 13.13 7.31 34.79
N VAL A 517 12.28 8.04 35.55
CA VAL A 517 11.86 7.62 36.90
C VAL A 517 10.72 6.59 36.87
N ASN A 518 9.94 6.53 35.83
CA ASN A 518 8.82 5.59 35.65
C ASN A 518 9.17 4.45 34.68
N VAL A 519 10.39 3.93 34.75
CA VAL A 519 10.88 2.81 33.94
C VAL A 519 9.90 1.65 34.00
N GLY A 520 9.55 1.10 32.80
CA GLY A 520 8.63 -0.03 32.67
C GLY A 520 7.14 0.36 32.71
N GLU A 521 6.79 1.63 32.98
CA GLU A 521 5.40 2.10 32.87
C GLU A 521 4.91 1.94 31.43
N VAL A 522 3.76 1.29 31.26
CA VAL A 522 3.10 1.07 29.97
C VAL A 522 2.13 2.21 29.72
N LEU A 523 2.47 3.09 28.77
CA LEU A 523 1.63 4.23 28.41
C LEU A 523 0.31 3.78 27.74
N PRO A 524 -0.76 4.59 27.85
CA PRO A 524 -2.00 4.31 27.14
C PRO A 524 -1.79 4.28 25.62
N PRO A 525 -2.71 3.67 24.84
CA PRO A 525 -2.64 3.73 23.37
C PRO A 525 -2.56 5.17 22.90
N PHE A 526 -1.70 5.41 21.91
CA PHE A 526 -1.61 6.71 21.27
C PHE A 526 -2.80 6.91 20.34
N ARG A 527 -3.59 7.92 20.64
CA ARG A 527 -4.68 8.37 19.78
C ARG A 527 -4.19 9.50 18.89
N SER A 528 -4.58 9.46 17.65
CA SER A 528 -4.38 10.56 16.72
C SER A 528 -5.74 11.10 16.32
N THR A 529 -6.02 12.35 16.58
CA THR A 529 -7.31 12.95 16.24
C THR A 529 -7.20 13.71 14.92
N GLN A 530 -8.11 13.44 14.01
CA GLN A 530 -8.24 14.14 12.75
C GLN A 530 -9.55 14.92 12.70
N TYR A 531 -9.47 16.14 12.15
CA TYR A 531 -10.59 16.92 11.66
C TYR A 531 -10.38 17.18 10.17
N GLU A 532 -11.43 17.00 9.40
CA GLU A 532 -11.40 17.21 7.95
C GLU A 532 -12.70 17.87 7.50
N VAL A 533 -12.58 18.80 6.55
CA VAL A 533 -13.70 19.34 5.78
C VAL A 533 -13.37 19.27 4.30
N GLY A 534 -14.37 19.05 3.46
CA GLY A 534 -14.11 18.95 2.04
C GLY A 534 -15.38 19.08 1.18
N ALA A 535 -15.12 19.08 -0.11
CA ALA A 535 -16.17 19.06 -1.14
C ALA A 535 -15.84 17.99 -2.18
N LYS A 536 -16.88 17.37 -2.73
CA LYS A 536 -16.81 16.40 -3.81
C LYS A 536 -17.80 16.78 -4.89
N MET A 537 -17.38 16.59 -6.13
CA MET A 537 -18.21 16.79 -7.32
C MET A 537 -18.14 15.55 -8.19
N ASN A 538 -19.27 15.08 -8.70
CA ASN A 538 -19.37 13.88 -9.52
C ASN A 538 -20.30 14.13 -10.71
N PHE A 539 -19.80 14.86 -11.71
CA PHE A 539 -20.50 15.06 -12.99
C PHE A 539 -20.07 13.98 -13.99
N SER A 540 -20.83 13.76 -15.04
CA SER A 540 -20.56 12.68 -16.02
C SER A 540 -19.16 12.74 -16.64
N THR A 541 -18.61 13.92 -16.84
CA THR A 541 -17.30 14.14 -17.49
C THR A 541 -16.20 14.58 -16.51
N VAL A 542 -16.56 14.95 -15.27
CA VAL A 542 -15.61 15.46 -14.27
C VAL A 542 -15.98 14.97 -12.89
N THR A 543 -15.07 14.28 -12.26
CA THR A 543 -15.14 13.99 -10.82
C THR A 543 -13.98 14.69 -10.13
N ALA A 544 -14.27 15.45 -9.07
CA ALA A 544 -13.24 16.17 -8.33
C ALA A 544 -13.50 16.12 -6.83
N SER A 545 -12.44 16.22 -6.05
CA SER A 545 -12.53 16.37 -4.60
C SER A 545 -11.47 17.32 -4.08
N VAL A 546 -11.84 18.10 -3.08
CA VAL A 546 -10.90 18.91 -2.29
C VAL A 546 -11.14 18.63 -0.82
N SER A 547 -10.05 18.49 -0.05
CA SER A 547 -10.11 18.33 1.40
C SER A 547 -9.10 19.23 2.11
N LEU A 548 -9.50 19.74 3.26
CA LEU A 548 -8.66 20.45 4.23
C LEU A 548 -8.64 19.60 5.49
N PHE A 549 -7.47 19.24 5.97
CA PHE A 549 -7.34 18.37 7.13
C PHE A 549 -6.34 18.89 8.16
N THR A 550 -6.52 18.46 9.40
CA THR A 550 -5.50 18.51 10.46
C THR A 550 -5.54 17.21 11.24
N THR A 551 -4.36 16.61 11.44
CA THR A 551 -4.19 15.38 12.21
C THR A 551 -3.14 15.63 13.28
N GLU A 552 -3.49 15.36 14.52
CA GLU A 552 -2.60 15.44 15.68
C GLU A 552 -2.29 14.04 16.19
N ARG A 553 -1.01 13.69 16.28
CA ARG A 553 -0.51 12.42 16.80
C ARG A 553 0.23 12.65 18.10
N ALA A 554 -0.21 11.98 19.17
CA ALA A 554 0.57 11.93 20.41
C ALA A 554 1.89 11.16 20.18
N THR A 555 2.97 11.64 20.78
CA THR A 555 4.27 10.97 20.82
C THR A 555 4.76 10.89 22.27
N ALA A 556 5.52 9.84 22.60
CA ALA A 556 6.12 9.73 23.91
C ALA A 556 7.39 10.58 23.98
N ILE A 557 7.51 11.34 25.05
CA ILE A 557 8.67 12.17 25.36
C ILE A 557 9.09 12.03 26.82
N ALA A 558 10.36 12.36 27.09
CA ALA A 558 10.86 12.49 28.45
C ALA A 558 10.75 13.96 28.91
N THR A 559 9.93 14.23 29.90
CA THR A 559 9.78 15.56 30.53
C THR A 559 10.67 15.65 31.74
N ALA A 560 11.63 16.58 31.73
CA ALA A 560 12.55 16.78 32.85
C ALA A 560 11.80 17.14 34.16
N LEU A 561 12.21 16.55 35.27
CA LEU A 561 11.66 16.85 36.57
C LEU A 561 12.52 17.91 37.28
N PRO A 562 11.89 18.84 37.98
CA PRO A 562 12.63 19.80 38.80
C PRO A 562 13.27 19.11 40.03
N GLY A 563 14.49 19.49 40.37
CA GLY A 563 15.18 19.01 41.59
C GLY A 563 16.15 17.84 41.33
N PRO A 564 16.80 17.36 42.43
CA PRO A 564 17.72 16.22 42.37
C PRO A 564 16.96 14.88 42.21
N PRO A 565 17.56 13.86 41.52
CA PRO A 565 18.84 13.96 40.85
C PRO A 565 18.74 14.75 39.52
N ALA A 566 19.79 15.48 39.20
CA ALA A 566 19.91 16.13 37.90
C ALA A 566 19.71 15.08 36.78
N ASN A 567 19.04 15.46 35.71
CA ASN A 567 18.67 14.59 34.60
C ASN A 567 17.56 13.56 34.89
N ALA A 568 16.81 13.67 35.98
CA ALA A 568 15.60 12.89 36.19
C ALA A 568 14.47 13.37 35.24
N ALA A 569 13.76 12.43 34.66
CA ALA A 569 12.62 12.74 33.77
C ALA A 569 11.51 11.71 33.90
N ARG A 570 10.28 12.15 33.65
CA ARG A 570 9.13 11.27 33.47
C ARG A 570 8.88 11.03 31.98
N PHE A 571 8.69 9.76 31.61
CA PHE A 571 8.33 9.39 30.25
C PHE A 571 6.81 9.37 30.12
N GLU A 572 6.27 10.15 29.20
CA GLU A 572 4.82 10.36 29.07
C GLU A 572 4.40 10.65 27.61
N ALA A 573 3.10 10.44 27.30
CA ALA A 573 2.52 10.66 25.99
C ALA A 573 2.12 12.15 25.78
N SER A 574 3.02 13.07 26.09
CA SER A 574 2.78 14.52 26.07
C SER A 574 3.37 15.24 24.87
N GLY A 575 4.25 14.58 24.11
CA GLY A 575 4.75 15.06 22.82
C GLY A 575 3.64 15.06 21.74
N LEU A 576 3.84 15.84 20.68
CA LEU A 576 2.87 15.97 19.59
C LEU A 576 3.56 16.11 18.23
N GLN A 577 3.02 15.44 17.24
CA GLN A 577 3.21 15.77 15.83
C GLN A 577 1.88 16.25 15.27
N ARG A 578 1.88 17.41 14.59
CA ARG A 578 0.70 17.97 13.91
C ARG A 578 0.98 18.08 12.42
N ASN A 579 0.15 17.42 11.62
CA ASN A 579 0.15 17.53 10.17
C ASN A 579 -1.16 18.17 9.72
N LYS A 580 -1.07 19.24 8.94
CA LYS A 580 -2.22 19.89 8.32
C LYS A 580 -1.97 20.09 6.85
N GLY A 581 -3.02 20.08 6.04
CA GLY A 581 -2.82 20.20 4.61
C GLY A 581 -4.09 20.36 3.81
N ILE A 582 -3.86 20.50 2.51
CA ILE A 582 -4.90 20.57 1.47
C ILE A 582 -4.59 19.47 0.48
N GLU A 583 -5.61 18.75 0.06
CA GLU A 583 -5.53 17.76 -1.03
C GLU A 583 -6.56 18.07 -2.09
N LEU A 584 -6.16 17.95 -3.35
CA LEU A 584 -7.00 18.07 -4.53
C LEU A 584 -6.86 16.82 -5.38
N SER A 585 -7.97 16.28 -5.88
CA SER A 585 -7.99 15.18 -6.87
C SER A 585 -9.03 15.48 -7.93
N ILE A 586 -8.67 15.28 -9.20
CA ILE A 586 -9.51 15.51 -10.36
C ILE A 586 -9.37 14.33 -11.29
N GLN A 587 -10.49 13.82 -11.77
CA GLN A 587 -10.60 12.97 -12.94
C GLN A 587 -11.54 13.63 -13.93
N ALA A 588 -11.13 13.77 -15.17
CA ALA A 588 -11.92 14.45 -16.19
C ALA A 588 -11.74 13.80 -17.57
N GLU A 589 -12.80 13.86 -18.37
CA GLU A 589 -12.78 13.60 -19.81
C GLU A 589 -13.30 14.85 -20.53
N PRO A 590 -12.47 15.92 -20.65
CA PRO A 590 -12.89 17.21 -21.17
C PRO A 590 -13.31 17.17 -22.64
N VAL A 591 -12.76 16.25 -23.39
CA VAL A 591 -13.19 15.86 -24.75
C VAL A 591 -13.19 14.34 -24.83
N VAL A 592 -14.06 13.80 -25.66
CA VAL A 592 -14.19 12.34 -25.83
C VAL A 592 -12.81 11.73 -26.14
N GLY A 593 -12.42 10.74 -25.38
CA GLY A 593 -11.15 10.02 -25.52
C GLY A 593 -9.95 10.69 -24.85
N LEU A 594 -10.04 11.91 -24.31
CA LEU A 594 -8.97 12.52 -23.51
C LEU A 594 -9.31 12.39 -22.02
N ARG A 595 -8.71 11.43 -21.34
CA ARG A 595 -8.87 11.18 -19.90
C ARG A 595 -7.71 11.74 -19.11
N ILE A 596 -8.01 12.50 -18.09
CA ILE A 596 -7.04 13.14 -17.20
C ILE A 596 -7.31 12.69 -15.76
N ILE A 597 -6.28 12.21 -15.09
CA ILE A 597 -6.27 11.94 -13.65
C ILE A 597 -5.17 12.81 -13.08
N ALA A 598 -5.51 13.78 -12.25
CA ALA A 598 -4.54 14.69 -11.67
C ALA A 598 -4.85 15.00 -10.21
N GLY A 599 -3.84 15.39 -9.47
CA GLY A 599 -4.02 15.82 -8.11
C GLY A 599 -2.78 16.49 -7.52
N GLY A 600 -2.98 17.08 -6.37
CA GLY A 600 -1.91 17.72 -5.60
C GLY A 600 -2.22 17.71 -4.11
N SER A 601 -1.17 17.74 -3.31
CA SER A 601 -1.27 17.93 -1.87
C SER A 601 -0.22 18.93 -1.39
N VAL A 602 -0.60 19.75 -0.41
CA VAL A 602 0.31 20.63 0.33
C VAL A 602 0.20 20.24 1.80
N ILE A 603 1.34 19.96 2.44
CA ILE A 603 1.38 19.43 3.81
C ILE A 603 2.35 20.26 4.66
N ASP A 604 1.86 20.82 5.77
CA ASP A 604 2.68 21.40 6.85
C ASP A 604 2.69 20.44 8.04
N ALA A 605 3.72 19.61 8.12
CA ALA A 605 3.92 18.62 9.17
C ALA A 605 4.97 19.12 10.17
N ARG A 606 4.60 19.27 11.46
CA ARG A 606 5.48 19.85 12.47
C ARG A 606 5.52 19.05 13.76
N LEU A 607 6.72 19.02 14.34
CA LEU A 607 6.96 18.53 15.71
C LEU A 607 6.52 19.61 16.70
N ARG A 608 5.81 19.20 17.76
CA ARG A 608 5.30 20.05 18.81
C ARG A 608 5.47 19.39 20.17
N ARG A 609 5.64 20.19 21.22
CA ARG A 609 5.81 19.69 22.60
C ARG A 609 6.90 18.60 22.69
N GLN A 610 8.10 18.91 22.22
CA GLN A 610 9.21 17.97 22.21
C GLN A 610 10.02 18.04 23.51
N THR A 611 10.70 16.93 23.86
CA THR A 611 11.59 16.86 25.04
C THR A 611 12.55 18.04 25.06
N ASN A 612 12.53 18.82 26.14
CA ASN A 612 13.39 20.00 26.32
C ASN A 612 13.34 21.01 25.13
N GLY A 613 12.24 21.03 24.37
CA GLY A 613 12.11 21.89 23.20
C GLY A 613 13.01 21.48 22.00
N LEU A 614 13.64 20.30 22.04
CA LEU A 614 14.50 19.84 20.95
C LEU A 614 13.66 19.62 19.69
N ASN A 615 14.04 20.31 18.61
CA ASN A 615 13.31 20.30 17.32
C ASN A 615 11.87 20.84 17.40
N GLU A 616 11.50 21.59 18.43
CA GLU A 616 10.18 22.23 18.55
C GLU A 616 9.91 23.12 17.34
N GLY A 617 8.72 22.98 16.73
CA GLY A 617 8.30 23.72 15.56
C GLY A 617 8.97 23.32 14.24
N ARG A 618 9.96 22.41 14.26
CA ARG A 618 10.62 21.91 13.05
C ARG A 618 9.68 21.06 12.22
N LYS A 619 9.92 21.03 10.90
CA LYS A 619 9.20 20.16 9.97
C LYS A 619 9.57 18.70 10.22
N VAL A 620 8.63 17.81 10.01
CA VAL A 620 8.84 16.35 10.12
C VAL A 620 9.76 15.88 8.99
N ALA A 621 10.82 15.16 9.34
CA ALA A 621 11.76 14.63 8.37
C ALA A 621 11.06 13.73 7.34
N GLY A 622 11.48 13.88 6.09
CA GLY A 622 10.96 13.09 4.98
C GLY A 622 9.53 13.43 4.55
N VAL A 623 8.90 14.49 5.03
CA VAL A 623 7.60 14.96 4.53
C VAL A 623 7.83 16.13 3.57
N PRO A 624 7.51 15.98 2.26
CA PRO A 624 7.64 17.06 1.29
C PRO A 624 6.59 18.15 1.53
N ASP A 625 6.94 19.38 1.17
CA ASP A 625 6.03 20.52 1.31
C ASP A 625 4.79 20.39 0.42
N TYR A 626 4.96 19.78 -0.76
CA TYR A 626 3.85 19.50 -1.69
C TYR A 626 4.20 18.36 -2.64
N LEU A 627 3.14 17.73 -3.15
CA LEU A 627 3.19 16.66 -4.15
C LEU A 627 2.22 17.02 -5.29
N ILE A 628 2.59 16.72 -6.53
CA ILE A 628 1.73 16.89 -7.70
C ILE A 628 1.88 15.66 -8.58
N ASN A 629 0.77 15.03 -8.93
CA ASN A 629 0.72 13.90 -9.84
C ASN A 629 -0.31 14.18 -10.93
N GLY A 630 -0.01 13.75 -12.15
CA GLY A 630 -0.95 13.86 -13.27
C GLY A 630 -0.71 12.74 -14.27
N ASN A 631 -1.80 12.18 -14.78
CA ASN A 631 -1.83 11.21 -15.87
C ASN A 631 -2.78 11.73 -16.93
N ALA A 632 -2.42 11.60 -18.19
CA ALA A 632 -3.28 11.86 -19.32
C ALA A 632 -3.23 10.67 -20.27
N GLU A 633 -4.38 10.22 -20.75
CA GLU A 633 -4.55 9.24 -21.82
C GLU A 633 -5.40 9.87 -22.91
N TRP A 634 -4.92 9.81 -24.14
CA TRP A 634 -5.64 10.34 -25.29
C TRP A 634 -5.79 9.30 -26.38
N ASP A 635 -7.03 8.85 -26.61
CA ASP A 635 -7.40 8.03 -27.74
C ASP A 635 -7.42 8.92 -28.98
N LEU A 636 -6.50 8.71 -29.91
CA LEU A 636 -6.32 9.61 -31.06
C LEU A 636 -7.49 9.48 -32.04
N PRO A 637 -8.26 10.55 -32.29
CA PRO A 637 -9.46 10.47 -33.12
C PRO A 637 -9.18 10.10 -34.57
N PHE A 638 -7.96 10.37 -35.03
CA PHE A 638 -7.52 10.03 -36.43
C PHE A 638 -6.85 8.65 -36.53
N VAL A 639 -6.57 7.98 -35.38
CA VAL A 639 -6.12 6.59 -35.29
C VAL A 639 -6.82 5.93 -34.09
N PRO A 640 -8.08 5.51 -34.22
CA PRO A 640 -8.92 5.07 -33.12
C PRO A 640 -8.31 3.93 -32.26
N ALA A 641 -7.46 3.10 -32.91
CA ALA A 641 -6.76 2.00 -32.24
C ALA A 641 -5.58 2.47 -31.34
N LEU A 642 -5.16 3.73 -31.42
CA LEU A 642 -3.97 4.25 -30.75
C LEU A 642 -4.33 5.21 -29.62
N THR A 643 -3.88 4.90 -28.42
CA THR A 643 -3.90 5.77 -27.25
C THR A 643 -2.48 6.21 -26.93
N VAL A 644 -2.25 7.50 -26.76
CA VAL A 644 -0.99 8.02 -26.20
C VAL A 644 -1.17 8.36 -24.72
N THR A 645 -0.12 8.15 -23.92
CA THR A 645 -0.20 8.37 -22.47
C THR A 645 0.97 9.22 -21.98
N GLY A 646 0.72 10.07 -21.01
CA GLY A 646 1.75 10.87 -20.34
C GLY A 646 1.50 10.94 -18.86
N ARG A 647 2.58 10.91 -18.07
CA ARG A 647 2.50 11.06 -16.61
C ARG A 647 3.56 12.04 -16.13
N ILE A 648 3.19 12.86 -15.17
CA ILE A 648 4.07 13.70 -14.38
C ILE A 648 3.98 13.33 -12.90
N VAL A 649 5.12 13.20 -12.25
CA VAL A 649 5.24 13.05 -10.80
C VAL A 649 6.21 14.10 -10.29
N HIS A 650 5.74 15.00 -9.43
CA HIS A 650 6.56 16.04 -8.81
C HIS A 650 6.51 15.94 -7.30
N THR A 651 7.67 16.01 -6.68
CA THR A 651 7.83 16.05 -5.21
C THR A 651 8.58 17.33 -4.85
N GLY A 652 7.99 18.13 -3.96
CA GLY A 652 8.59 19.34 -3.41
C GLY A 652 9.81 19.06 -2.52
N THR A 653 10.43 20.11 -2.02
CA THR A 653 11.52 19.99 -1.04
C THR A 653 11.06 19.28 0.23
N GLN A 654 11.96 18.53 0.87
CA GLN A 654 11.67 17.83 2.11
C GLN A 654 12.85 17.86 3.06
N PRO A 655 12.64 18.07 4.38
CA PRO A 655 13.73 17.96 5.35
C PRO A 655 14.20 16.51 5.42
N ALA A 656 15.52 16.31 5.47
CA ALA A 656 16.10 14.97 5.58
C ALA A 656 16.36 14.55 7.03
N ASN A 657 16.40 15.49 7.99
CA ASN A 657 16.58 15.20 9.42
C ASN A 657 15.64 16.04 10.30
N ALA A 658 15.45 15.62 11.54
CA ALA A 658 14.55 16.28 12.48
C ALA A 658 14.99 17.72 12.83
N ALA A 659 16.29 18.00 12.80
CA ALA A 659 16.84 19.35 13.04
C ALA A 659 16.64 20.30 11.85
N ASN A 660 16.18 19.80 10.70
CA ASN A 660 15.99 20.52 9.43
C ASN A 660 17.28 21.20 8.92
N THR A 661 18.45 20.66 9.27
CA THR A 661 19.75 21.14 8.76
C THR A 661 20.10 20.57 7.41
N LEU A 662 19.50 19.43 7.06
CA LEU A 662 19.64 18.77 5.76
C LEU A 662 18.28 18.76 5.06
N SER A 663 18.28 19.08 3.76
CA SER A 663 17.05 19.11 2.94
C SER A 663 17.31 18.48 1.58
N LEU A 664 16.39 17.64 1.12
CA LEU A 664 16.40 17.13 -0.24
C LEU A 664 15.77 18.16 -1.19
N PRO A 665 16.38 18.39 -2.36
CA PRO A 665 15.80 19.25 -3.38
C PRO A 665 14.54 18.61 -4.00
N SER A 666 13.68 19.45 -4.56
CA SER A 666 12.53 19.00 -5.35
C SER A 666 12.98 18.27 -6.62
N TRP A 667 12.12 17.39 -7.11
CA TRP A 667 12.35 16.68 -8.35
C TRP A 667 11.06 16.47 -9.15
N THR A 668 11.22 16.35 -10.46
CA THR A 668 10.12 16.03 -11.39
C THR A 668 10.52 14.87 -12.27
N ARG A 669 9.61 13.92 -12.46
CA ARG A 669 9.72 12.79 -13.38
C ARG A 669 8.60 12.89 -14.41
N PHE A 670 8.95 12.66 -15.67
CA PHE A 670 8.01 12.51 -16.78
C PHE A 670 8.08 11.08 -17.29
N ASP A 671 6.92 10.50 -17.53
CA ASP A 671 6.76 9.19 -18.12
C ASP A 671 5.89 9.33 -19.37
N LEU A 672 6.19 8.59 -20.43
CA LEU A 672 5.43 8.56 -21.67
C LEU A 672 5.11 7.14 -22.07
N GLY A 673 4.02 6.96 -22.82
CA GLY A 673 3.66 5.65 -23.34
C GLY A 673 2.66 5.73 -24.48
N ALA A 674 2.40 4.55 -25.03
CA ALA A 674 1.37 4.35 -26.04
C ALA A 674 0.73 2.97 -25.88
N ARG A 675 -0.53 2.86 -26.26
CA ARG A 675 -1.29 1.62 -26.33
C ARG A 675 -1.91 1.52 -27.72
N TYR A 676 -1.73 0.38 -28.39
CA TYR A 676 -2.30 0.11 -29.69
C TYR A 676 -3.11 -1.19 -29.65
N VAL A 677 -4.35 -1.15 -30.12
CA VAL A 677 -5.22 -2.32 -30.25
C VAL A 677 -5.22 -2.79 -31.70
N ALA A 678 -4.61 -3.94 -31.94
CA ALA A 678 -4.71 -4.66 -33.20
C ALA A 678 -5.79 -5.75 -33.07
N VAL A 679 -6.39 -6.14 -34.19
CA VAL A 679 -7.33 -7.27 -34.26
C VAL A 679 -6.67 -8.39 -35.04
N ILE A 680 -6.57 -9.57 -34.43
CA ILE A 680 -6.01 -10.78 -35.03
C ILE A 680 -7.02 -11.90 -34.88
N SER A 681 -7.52 -12.43 -35.98
CA SER A 681 -8.54 -13.50 -36.01
C SER A 681 -9.73 -13.17 -35.07
N ASP A 682 -10.26 -11.96 -35.21
CA ASP A 682 -11.38 -11.42 -34.43
C ASP A 682 -11.11 -11.29 -32.92
N GLN A 683 -9.86 -11.38 -32.51
CA GLN A 683 -9.47 -11.18 -31.10
C GLN A 683 -8.66 -9.87 -30.94
N PRO A 684 -8.91 -9.08 -29.89
CA PRO A 684 -8.13 -7.87 -29.63
C PRO A 684 -6.74 -8.21 -29.08
N LEU A 685 -5.69 -7.81 -29.79
CA LEU A 685 -4.32 -7.80 -29.31
C LEU A 685 -3.95 -6.38 -28.88
N THR A 686 -3.77 -6.18 -27.59
CA THR A 686 -3.34 -4.88 -27.04
C THR A 686 -1.84 -4.85 -26.86
N LEU A 687 -1.16 -3.99 -27.61
CA LEU A 687 0.27 -3.71 -27.47
C LEU A 687 0.46 -2.47 -26.61
N ARG A 688 1.40 -2.50 -25.67
CA ARG A 688 1.72 -1.37 -24.80
C ARG A 688 3.22 -1.10 -24.83
N PHE A 689 3.56 0.16 -24.97
CA PHE A 689 4.90 0.72 -24.84
C PHE A 689 4.89 1.77 -23.74
N GLY A 690 5.92 1.79 -22.89
CA GLY A 690 6.08 2.79 -21.84
C GLY A 690 7.55 3.11 -21.57
N VAL A 691 7.80 4.34 -21.19
CA VAL A 691 9.12 4.81 -20.72
C VAL A 691 8.90 5.60 -19.43
N ASP A 692 9.26 5.01 -18.30
CA ASP A 692 9.28 5.72 -17.03
C ASP A 692 10.58 6.52 -16.91
N ASN A 693 10.52 7.68 -16.26
CA ASN A 693 11.65 8.59 -16.12
C ASN A 693 12.33 8.94 -17.46
N LEU A 694 11.55 9.44 -18.41
CA LEU A 694 11.97 9.71 -19.79
C LEU A 694 13.31 10.47 -19.89
N ALA A 695 13.50 11.49 -19.06
CA ALA A 695 14.70 12.33 -19.03
C ALA A 695 15.88 11.67 -18.28
N ASN A 696 15.75 10.45 -17.79
CA ASN A 696 16.72 9.76 -16.93
C ASN A 696 17.20 10.66 -15.76
N ARG A 697 16.24 11.37 -15.14
CA ARG A 697 16.49 12.30 -14.03
C ARG A 697 17.10 11.53 -12.85
N ARG A 698 18.16 12.10 -12.28
CA ARG A 698 18.79 11.62 -11.04
C ARG A 698 18.21 12.39 -9.88
N TYR A 699 17.70 11.69 -8.86
CA TYR A 699 17.10 12.34 -7.70
C TYR A 699 17.14 11.42 -6.47
N TRP A 700 17.20 12.03 -5.31
CA TRP A 700 16.85 11.38 -4.05
C TRP A 700 15.34 11.44 -3.93
N ALA A 701 14.69 10.27 -3.99
CA ALA A 701 13.23 10.19 -4.00
C ALA A 701 12.64 10.61 -2.66
N THR A 702 13.28 10.18 -1.58
CA THR A 702 12.82 10.47 -0.22
C THR A 702 13.96 10.35 0.78
N ALA A 703 13.82 11.05 1.91
CA ALA A 703 14.49 10.74 3.16
C ALA A 703 13.49 10.10 4.11
N PHE A 704 13.94 9.19 4.94
CA PHE A 704 13.14 8.58 5.98
C PHE A 704 13.96 8.39 7.23
N ASP A 705 13.29 8.36 8.39
CA ASP A 705 13.82 8.30 9.73
C ASP A 705 14.45 9.60 10.23
N SER A 706 14.04 9.94 11.43
CA SER A 706 14.45 11.17 12.08
C SER A 706 15.78 11.05 12.84
N SER A 707 16.18 9.86 13.24
CA SER A 707 17.38 9.62 14.05
C SER A 707 18.65 9.55 13.21
N ARG A 708 18.56 8.92 12.05
CA ARG A 708 19.62 8.86 11.02
C ARG A 708 18.95 8.90 9.66
N PRO A 709 19.12 10.00 8.89
CA PRO A 709 18.50 10.13 7.58
C PRO A 709 18.92 8.99 6.65
N ASP A 710 17.94 8.27 6.14
CA ASP A 710 18.12 7.24 5.13
C ASP A 710 17.61 7.75 3.80
N LEU A 711 18.48 7.87 2.80
CA LEU A 711 18.14 8.35 1.47
C LEU A 711 17.79 7.20 0.54
N LEU A 712 16.67 7.30 -0.14
CA LEU A 712 16.28 6.40 -1.23
C LEU A 712 16.53 7.05 -2.57
N GLN A 713 17.34 6.43 -3.42
CA GLN A 713 17.57 6.93 -4.78
C GLN A 713 16.41 6.54 -5.70
N GLY A 714 15.96 7.49 -6.53
CA GLY A 714 14.90 7.27 -7.51
C GLY A 714 15.25 6.24 -8.59
N ALA A 715 14.24 5.69 -9.25
CA ALA A 715 14.41 4.72 -10.32
C ALA A 715 15.00 5.37 -11.59
N PRO A 716 15.87 4.64 -12.33
CA PRO A 716 16.39 5.10 -13.62
C PRO A 716 15.30 5.10 -14.70
N ARG A 717 15.65 5.60 -15.90
CA ARG A 717 14.80 5.43 -17.07
C ARG A 717 14.57 3.94 -17.33
N THR A 718 13.30 3.56 -17.46
CA THR A 718 12.87 2.17 -17.59
C THR A 718 11.93 2.05 -18.79
N ILE A 719 12.31 1.26 -19.78
CA ILE A 719 11.49 0.96 -20.96
C ILE A 719 10.65 -0.27 -20.63
N LYS A 720 9.38 -0.24 -21.00
CA LYS A 720 8.40 -1.31 -20.76
C LYS A 720 7.67 -1.64 -22.04
N LEU A 721 7.50 -2.92 -22.32
CA LEU A 721 6.71 -3.45 -23.41
C LEU A 721 5.76 -4.51 -22.88
N SER A 722 4.56 -4.58 -23.40
CA SER A 722 3.69 -5.75 -23.20
C SER A 722 2.78 -5.97 -24.40
N ALA A 723 2.38 -7.22 -24.55
CA ALA A 723 1.37 -7.65 -25.50
C ALA A 723 0.34 -8.52 -24.76
N SER A 724 -0.94 -8.14 -24.84
CA SER A 724 -2.05 -8.88 -24.21
C SER A 724 -3.05 -9.27 -25.28
N ILE A 725 -3.45 -10.54 -25.30
CA ILE A 725 -4.54 -11.04 -26.13
C ILE A 725 -5.69 -11.52 -25.26
N ASP A 726 -6.90 -11.14 -25.61
CA ASP A 726 -8.14 -11.58 -25.00
C ASP A 726 -8.80 -12.61 -25.94
N LEU A 727 -9.02 -13.86 -25.44
CA LEU A 727 -9.51 -15.02 -26.18
C LEU A 727 -10.94 -15.38 -25.80
#